data_68ae656b3caaabd421d4ebb0ecb3a4d0
#
_entry.id   68ae656b3caaabd421d4ebb0ecb3a4d0
#
_cell.length_a   1.000
_cell.length_b   1.000
_cell.length_c   1.000
_cell.angle_alpha   90.00
_cell.angle_beta   90.00
_cell.angle_gamma   90.00
#
_symmetry.space_group_name_H-M   'P 1'
#
loop_
_entity.id
_entity.type
_entity.pdbx_description
1 polymer ?
#
loop_
_entity_poly.entity_id
_entity_poly.type
_entity_poly.pdbx_seq_one_letter_code
_entity_poly.pdbx_strand_id
1 'polypeptide(L)'
;MNVKMRILVASYRRKDVAVELFGRTQDGKSVTALYFGFQPYFDLVEPNEACLGMYRADPEFERFEDKILWIDGAEKGVKRIYVKSPWMVPQLREKCGKKFGVMAADIPFHHRFIYDKDLGSCVEIEGEELEAEKKHFTTDIVIKVNEIRNVTEFNPPLKILSFDIENAIETRNNEQYGNILVIGYSIFDGTNWEKGAIRGSEEDILWGFNKLVTSKDPDVVTGYNIDGYDLPVVKYRMSLYRIPFRIGRDFEEPHRIQGQYWRMHGRIIADTWWGVKKVLHPKHETLNYVAKELLGEGKDNINRLKIEEEFQNRPEEVVQYCIKDADLTLQIFNKLRLMDRNMFMSTVTKLPLDDVTNGGTSNYVDSLLIRKADQENIGVPMTARSMKSAPIEGGYVHSIGAGIYDNVVVLDFKSMYPSMIMKYNICFTTFDPKGQIEAPNGVRFLDKEHREGLVPRLLRELMDERDKVKKLMKAASSPEEKEYYDGVQGAIKILMNTFYGVLASSFWRFTNLEIGGAVTAYARNTIKALIEKLKDENYKVIYGDTDSIFIESGASSHEEAARVGIELSKRLSTEEGVIVEFEKVMDPLFSHGAKKRYAGRIVYPESQKGEVLVRGYEVRRTDSFDLQSESLSKVFDFVMNRDVEGAVNFRNQTLDMVRRGDPSINIESLVISRTVKQFDQYKEEKSLANVRVAKKLMEQGETFIPGMKVSWIVTNSKKSPQEVEPYIDGSEFKFKPDWDYYARRVEETLDRVLEGIAEDYGFNKNNQASLFQFTEGVPSGKGKERSKVSPDEDQDQSSMQSKLF
;
A
#
# COMPACT_ATOMS: atom_id res chain seq x y z
N MET A 1 -17.42 36.69 2.01
CA MET A 1 -18.18 35.53 2.51
C MET A 1 -17.24 34.62 3.31
N ASN A 2 -17.82 33.76 4.17
CA ASN A 2 -17.04 32.76 4.89
C ASN A 2 -17.50 31.36 4.44
N VAL A 3 -16.53 30.51 4.07
CA VAL A 3 -16.78 29.15 3.60
C VAL A 3 -15.91 28.16 4.36
N LYS A 4 -16.53 27.13 4.94
CA LYS A 4 -15.82 26.00 5.55
C LYS A 4 -15.80 24.85 4.57
N MET A 5 -14.62 24.35 4.25
CA MET A 5 -14.48 23.22 3.32
C MET A 5 -13.41 22.24 3.76
N ARG A 6 -13.58 20.96 3.36
CA ARG A 6 -12.50 19.98 3.33
C ARG A 6 -11.76 20.09 2.01
N ILE A 7 -10.43 20.16 2.06
CA ILE A 7 -9.56 20.23 0.88
C ILE A 7 -9.49 18.84 0.23
N LEU A 8 -9.98 18.73 -0.98
CA LEU A 8 -9.95 17.50 -1.77
C LEU A 8 -8.70 17.44 -2.66
N VAL A 9 -8.44 18.52 -3.41
CA VAL A 9 -7.32 18.63 -4.34
C VAL A 9 -6.66 20.00 -4.17
N ALA A 10 -5.33 20.04 -4.27
CA ALA A 10 -4.57 21.29 -4.33
C ALA A 10 -3.75 21.32 -5.63
N SER A 11 -3.76 22.46 -6.30
CA SER A 11 -3.01 22.70 -7.52
C SER A 11 -2.57 24.15 -7.61
N TYR A 12 -2.12 24.59 -8.77
CA TYR A 12 -1.87 26.02 -9.01
C TYR A 12 -2.16 26.38 -10.46
N ARG A 13 -2.64 27.56 -10.67
CA ARG A 13 -2.95 28.14 -11.95
C ARG A 13 -1.73 28.91 -12.52
N ARG A 14 -1.29 28.58 -13.72
CA ARG A 14 -0.11 29.20 -14.32
C ARG A 14 -0.31 30.66 -14.74
N LYS A 15 -1.51 31.01 -15.16
CA LYS A 15 -1.84 32.34 -15.71
C LYS A 15 -1.45 33.50 -14.79
N ASP A 16 -1.66 33.33 -13.50
CA ASP A 16 -1.47 34.38 -12.47
C ASP A 16 -0.79 33.85 -11.19
N VAL A 17 -0.20 32.67 -11.28
CA VAL A 17 0.52 32.01 -10.17
C VAL A 17 -0.34 31.90 -8.90
N ALA A 18 -1.64 31.65 -9.06
CA ALA A 18 -2.54 31.46 -7.94
C ALA A 18 -2.49 30.00 -7.45
N VAL A 19 -2.46 29.78 -6.14
CA VAL A 19 -2.72 28.46 -5.55
C VAL A 19 -4.21 28.20 -5.59
N GLU A 20 -4.58 27.02 -6.06
CA GLU A 20 -5.96 26.56 -6.19
C GLU A 20 -6.22 25.45 -5.17
N LEU A 21 -7.20 25.67 -4.29
CA LEU A 21 -7.69 24.65 -3.37
C LEU A 21 -9.12 24.29 -3.77
N PHE A 22 -9.32 23.05 -4.18
CA PHE A 22 -10.64 22.52 -4.48
C PHE A 22 -11.14 21.70 -3.29
N GLY A 23 -12.39 21.93 -2.90
CA GLY A 23 -12.93 21.31 -1.71
C GLY A 23 -14.43 21.12 -1.75
N ARG A 24 -14.96 20.61 -0.63
CA ARG A 24 -16.38 20.42 -0.43
C ARG A 24 -16.79 20.89 0.97
N THR A 25 -17.89 21.60 1.05
CA THR A 25 -18.50 22.04 2.30
C THR A 25 -19.22 20.90 3.00
N GLN A 26 -19.52 21.06 4.27
CA GLN A 26 -20.25 20.05 5.03
C GLN A 26 -21.67 19.79 4.49
N ASP A 27 -22.32 20.84 3.92
CA ASP A 27 -23.63 20.75 3.27
C ASP A 27 -23.55 20.29 1.80
N GLY A 28 -22.38 19.89 1.33
CA GLY A 28 -22.19 19.24 0.04
C GLY A 28 -22.03 20.16 -1.17
N LYS A 29 -21.66 21.44 -1.00
CA LYS A 29 -21.32 22.34 -2.11
C LYS A 29 -19.86 22.20 -2.51
N SER A 30 -19.59 22.22 -3.81
CA SER A 30 -18.23 22.24 -4.36
C SER A 30 -17.65 23.65 -4.33
N VAL A 31 -16.36 23.78 -3.99
CA VAL A 31 -15.68 25.08 -3.79
C VAL A 31 -14.34 25.08 -4.52
N THR A 32 -14.06 26.19 -5.21
CA THR A 32 -12.73 26.55 -5.71
C THR A 32 -12.25 27.79 -4.97
N ALA A 33 -11.14 27.69 -4.24
CA ALA A 33 -10.54 28.80 -3.54
C ALA A 33 -9.21 29.19 -4.20
N LEU A 34 -9.09 30.46 -4.58
CA LEU A 34 -7.94 31.01 -5.27
C LEU A 34 -7.13 31.90 -4.31
N TYR A 35 -5.89 31.51 -4.01
CA TYR A 35 -4.97 32.29 -3.20
C TYR A 35 -3.89 32.92 -4.09
N PHE A 36 -3.80 34.25 -4.07
CA PHE A 36 -2.85 35.03 -4.85
C PHE A 36 -1.69 35.52 -4.00
N GLY A 37 -0.54 35.76 -4.62
CA GLY A 37 0.61 36.40 -4.00
C GLY A 37 1.51 35.49 -3.17
N PHE A 38 1.26 34.17 -3.14
CA PHE A 38 2.24 33.23 -2.60
C PHE A 38 3.41 33.09 -3.59
N GLN A 39 4.63 33.27 -3.12
CA GLN A 39 5.84 33.26 -3.96
C GLN A 39 6.58 31.92 -3.84
N PRO A 40 6.93 31.28 -4.95
CA PRO A 40 7.78 30.09 -4.94
C PRO A 40 9.20 30.44 -4.53
N TYR A 41 9.83 29.54 -3.77
CA TYR A 41 11.19 29.69 -3.30
C TYR A 41 11.93 28.35 -3.13
N PHE A 42 13.24 28.44 -2.96
CA PHE A 42 14.13 27.37 -2.52
C PHE A 42 15.33 27.95 -1.75
N ASP A 43 16.00 27.11 -0.98
CA ASP A 43 17.09 27.53 -0.12
C ASP A 43 18.45 27.04 -0.69
N LEU A 44 19.47 27.90 -0.65
CA LEU A 44 20.84 27.66 -1.09
C LEU A 44 21.80 27.82 0.09
N VAL A 45 22.58 26.79 0.40
CA VAL A 45 23.45 26.76 1.59
C VAL A 45 24.76 27.48 1.29
N GLU A 46 25.08 28.52 2.08
CA GLU A 46 26.35 29.27 2.06
C GLU A 46 26.83 29.68 0.65
N PRO A 47 25.99 30.28 -0.20
CA PRO A 47 26.41 30.69 -1.55
C PRO A 47 27.36 31.86 -1.50
N ASN A 48 28.32 31.90 -2.45
CA ASN A 48 29.20 33.05 -2.62
C ASN A 48 28.53 34.13 -3.49
N GLU A 49 29.14 35.37 -3.49
CA GLU A 49 28.64 36.51 -4.27
C GLU A 49 28.57 36.25 -5.76
N ALA A 50 29.50 35.48 -6.33
CA ALA A 50 29.45 35.13 -7.76
C ALA A 50 28.18 34.31 -8.11
N CYS A 51 27.80 33.38 -7.24
CA CYS A 51 26.56 32.62 -7.39
C CYS A 51 25.34 33.54 -7.24
N LEU A 52 25.29 34.41 -6.23
CA LEU A 52 24.20 35.35 -6.01
C LEU A 52 24.03 36.32 -7.17
N GLY A 53 25.16 36.75 -7.79
CA GLY A 53 25.13 37.58 -9.00
C GLY A 53 24.44 36.90 -10.18
N MET A 54 24.58 35.58 -10.34
CA MET A 54 23.91 34.81 -11.40
C MET A 54 22.38 34.83 -11.24
N TYR A 55 21.88 34.80 -9.99
CA TYR A 55 20.43 34.90 -9.72
C TYR A 55 19.93 36.32 -9.93
N ARG A 56 20.63 37.36 -9.43
CA ARG A 56 20.24 38.76 -9.62
C ARG A 56 20.10 39.15 -11.11
N ALA A 57 20.88 38.50 -11.98
CA ALA A 57 20.81 38.71 -13.42
C ALA A 57 19.68 37.94 -14.11
N ASP A 58 18.97 37.07 -13.40
CA ASP A 58 17.91 36.28 -13.99
C ASP A 58 16.56 37.02 -13.97
N PRO A 59 15.81 37.07 -15.07
CA PRO A 59 14.50 37.77 -15.12
C PRO A 59 13.44 37.12 -14.19
N GLU A 60 13.58 35.86 -13.82
CA GLU A 60 12.70 35.15 -12.89
C GLU A 60 13.01 35.38 -11.43
N PHE A 61 14.16 35.99 -11.13
CA PHE A 61 14.54 36.31 -9.76
C PHE A 61 13.66 37.43 -9.21
N GLU A 62 13.25 37.29 -7.93
CA GLU A 62 12.44 38.28 -7.21
C GLU A 62 13.25 38.93 -6.08
N ARG A 63 13.69 38.14 -5.11
CA ARG A 63 14.44 38.63 -3.94
C ARG A 63 15.18 37.54 -3.21
N PHE A 64 16.11 37.93 -2.36
CA PHE A 64 16.76 37.06 -1.36
C PHE A 64 16.19 37.32 0.03
N GLU A 65 16.27 36.28 0.89
CA GLU A 65 16.08 36.37 2.32
C GLU A 65 17.17 35.57 3.02
N ASP A 66 17.78 36.14 4.06
CA ASP A 66 18.78 35.44 4.89
C ASP A 66 18.08 34.58 5.94
N LYS A 67 18.53 33.34 6.06
CA LYS A 67 18.07 32.38 7.06
C LYS A 67 19.24 31.68 7.72
N ILE A 68 19.07 31.22 8.93
CA ILE A 68 19.97 30.29 9.61
C ILE A 68 19.19 28.99 9.78
N LEU A 69 19.70 27.89 9.24
CA LEU A 69 19.06 26.58 9.34
C LEU A 69 20.01 25.57 9.98
N TRP A 70 19.44 24.65 10.77
CA TRP A 70 20.17 23.50 11.26
C TRP A 70 20.33 22.45 10.14
N ILE A 71 21.56 22.18 9.71
CA ILE A 71 21.89 21.29 8.60
C ILE A 71 23.13 20.47 8.98
N ASP A 72 23.03 19.13 8.92
CA ASP A 72 24.14 18.20 9.19
C ASP A 72 24.86 18.46 10.53
N GLY A 73 24.11 18.64 11.59
CA GLY A 73 24.64 18.81 12.93
C GLY A 73 25.14 20.21 13.30
N ALA A 74 24.94 21.23 12.44
CA ALA A 74 25.40 22.60 12.68
C ALA A 74 24.40 23.65 12.14
N GLU A 75 24.43 24.84 12.72
CA GLU A 75 23.79 26.01 12.14
C GLU A 75 24.57 26.51 10.93
N LYS A 76 23.88 26.67 9.78
CA LYS A 76 24.47 27.18 8.54
C LYS A 76 23.67 28.35 8.00
N GLY A 77 24.36 29.35 7.46
CA GLY A 77 23.75 30.46 6.74
C GLY A 77 23.15 29.98 5.42
N VAL A 78 21.92 30.39 5.14
CA VAL A 78 21.19 29.99 3.93
C VAL A 78 20.62 31.22 3.27
N LYS A 79 20.72 31.32 1.94
CA LYS A 79 19.99 32.30 1.13
C LYS A 79 18.72 31.65 0.58
N ARG A 80 17.57 32.11 1.03
CA ARG A 80 16.27 31.78 0.42
C ARG A 80 16.10 32.62 -0.82
N ILE A 81 15.86 31.97 -1.95
CA ILE A 81 15.74 32.60 -3.26
C ILE A 81 14.29 32.52 -3.67
N TYR A 82 13.63 33.68 -3.69
CA TYR A 82 12.27 33.83 -4.21
C TYR A 82 12.30 34.05 -5.70
N VAL A 83 11.38 33.41 -6.41
CA VAL A 83 11.27 33.48 -7.85
C VAL A 83 9.83 33.78 -8.26
N LYS A 84 9.60 34.27 -9.50
CA LYS A 84 8.28 34.68 -9.99
C LYS A 84 7.41 33.47 -10.33
N SER A 85 8.03 32.44 -10.91
CA SER A 85 7.31 31.29 -11.52
C SER A 85 7.70 29.96 -10.88
N PRO A 86 6.76 29.18 -10.35
CA PRO A 86 7.07 27.91 -9.69
C PRO A 86 7.66 26.86 -10.65
N TRP A 87 7.28 26.86 -11.92
CA TRP A 87 7.81 25.95 -12.95
C TRP A 87 9.26 26.24 -13.33
N MET A 88 9.82 27.40 -12.95
CA MET A 88 11.23 27.75 -13.17
C MET A 88 12.14 27.28 -12.04
N VAL A 89 11.61 26.92 -10.88
CA VAL A 89 12.42 26.42 -9.73
C VAL A 89 13.33 25.25 -10.13
N PRO A 90 12.88 24.21 -10.87
CA PRO A 90 13.76 23.11 -11.29
C PRO A 90 14.98 23.55 -12.12
N GLN A 91 14.81 24.55 -12.98
CA GLN A 91 15.91 25.09 -13.80
C GLN A 91 16.84 25.99 -12.95
N LEU A 92 16.26 26.86 -12.13
CA LEU A 92 17.01 27.83 -11.35
C LEU A 92 17.87 27.18 -10.27
N ARG A 93 17.37 26.16 -9.59
CA ARG A 93 18.16 25.42 -8.58
C ARG A 93 19.44 24.79 -9.15
N GLU A 94 19.47 24.43 -10.42
CA GLU A 94 20.65 23.82 -11.07
C GLU A 94 21.78 24.84 -11.34
N LYS A 95 21.52 26.15 -11.37
CA LYS A 95 22.54 27.16 -11.67
C LYS A 95 23.74 27.08 -10.74
N CYS A 96 23.50 26.90 -9.45
CA CYS A 96 24.55 26.79 -8.44
C CYS A 96 24.45 25.47 -7.62
N GLY A 97 23.42 24.68 -7.81
CA GLY A 97 23.09 23.52 -6.98
C GLY A 97 24.13 22.40 -6.98
N LYS A 98 24.99 22.32 -8.00
CA LYS A 98 26.13 21.38 -8.04
C LYS A 98 27.29 21.80 -7.14
N LYS A 99 27.39 23.09 -6.80
CA LYS A 99 28.50 23.67 -6.04
C LYS A 99 28.11 23.98 -4.59
N PHE A 100 26.85 24.32 -4.39
CA PHE A 100 26.29 24.66 -3.07
C PHE A 100 25.09 23.75 -2.78
N GLY A 101 24.88 23.38 -1.52
CA GLY A 101 23.74 22.55 -1.13
C GLY A 101 22.40 23.25 -1.43
N VAL A 102 21.45 22.52 -2.06
CA VAL A 102 20.09 23.01 -2.32
C VAL A 102 19.12 22.33 -1.38
N MET A 103 18.24 23.11 -0.74
CA MET A 103 17.24 22.64 0.19
C MET A 103 15.82 23.01 -0.30
N ALA A 104 14.82 22.18 0.02
CA ALA A 104 13.40 22.41 -0.20
C ALA A 104 12.96 22.69 -1.65
N ALA A 105 13.81 22.49 -2.66
CA ALA A 105 13.55 22.88 -4.05
C ALA A 105 12.74 21.88 -4.87
N ASP A 106 12.35 20.73 -4.31
CA ASP A 106 11.55 19.69 -4.94
C ASP A 106 10.16 19.54 -4.30
N ILE A 107 9.82 20.41 -3.36
CA ILE A 107 8.48 20.46 -2.77
C ILE A 107 7.55 21.15 -3.79
N PRO A 108 6.44 20.51 -4.22
CA PRO A 108 5.48 21.13 -5.12
C PRO A 108 4.96 22.46 -4.57
N PHE A 109 4.74 23.45 -5.43
CA PHE A 109 4.38 24.81 -5.04
C PHE A 109 3.12 24.89 -4.15
N HIS A 110 2.07 24.15 -4.50
CA HIS A 110 0.84 24.11 -3.71
C HIS A 110 1.04 23.39 -2.36
N HIS A 111 1.92 22.36 -2.29
CA HIS A 111 2.29 21.75 -1.01
C HIS A 111 3.10 22.71 -0.15
N ARG A 112 4.03 23.49 -0.75
CA ARG A 112 4.80 24.48 -0.04
C ARG A 112 3.88 25.53 0.63
N PHE A 113 2.85 25.98 -0.09
CA PHE A 113 1.82 26.85 0.47
C PHE A 113 1.08 26.22 1.66
N ILE A 114 0.65 24.96 1.51
CA ILE A 114 -0.05 24.23 2.57
C ILE A 114 0.84 24.06 3.81
N TYR A 115 2.13 23.79 3.62
CA TYR A 115 3.09 23.61 4.72
C TYR A 115 3.42 24.94 5.41
N ASP A 116 3.69 26.00 4.67
CA ASP A 116 4.02 27.32 5.21
C ASP A 116 2.85 27.94 6.02
N LYS A 117 1.62 27.64 5.61
CA LYS A 117 0.41 28.05 6.32
C LYS A 117 -0.04 27.06 7.39
N ASP A 118 0.66 25.95 7.56
CA ASP A 118 0.30 24.81 8.43
C ASP A 118 -1.19 24.41 8.31
N LEU A 119 -1.72 24.36 7.08
CA LEU A 119 -3.12 24.03 6.83
C LEU A 119 -3.40 22.56 7.16
N GLY A 120 -4.51 22.33 7.86
CA GLY A 120 -5.11 21.00 8.04
C GLY A 120 -5.88 20.53 6.80
N SER A 121 -6.60 19.41 6.92
CA SER A 121 -7.46 18.95 5.83
C SER A 121 -8.78 19.72 5.73
N CYS A 122 -9.23 20.38 6.80
CA CYS A 122 -10.41 21.24 6.82
C CYS A 122 -10.03 22.68 7.17
N VAL A 123 -10.56 23.62 6.38
CA VAL A 123 -10.24 25.03 6.49
C VAL A 123 -11.50 25.90 6.43
N GLU A 124 -11.44 27.06 7.06
CA GLU A 124 -12.37 28.17 6.84
C GLU A 124 -11.68 29.26 6.04
N ILE A 125 -12.34 29.71 5.03
CA ILE A 125 -11.87 30.73 4.08
C ILE A 125 -12.76 31.95 4.25
N GLU A 126 -12.14 33.09 4.55
CA GLU A 126 -12.74 34.39 4.41
C GLU A 126 -12.29 35.02 3.09
N GLY A 127 -13.24 35.50 2.28
CA GLY A 127 -12.89 36.04 0.99
C GLY A 127 -14.06 36.64 0.21
N GLU A 128 -13.75 37.00 -1.03
CA GLU A 128 -14.66 37.59 -1.99
C GLU A 128 -15.10 36.52 -3.03
N GLU A 129 -16.40 36.37 -3.24
CA GLU A 129 -16.93 35.49 -4.27
C GLU A 129 -16.66 36.08 -5.66
N LEU A 130 -16.09 35.25 -6.53
CA LEU A 130 -15.70 35.66 -7.89
C LEU A 130 -16.73 35.18 -8.92
N GLU A 131 -17.88 35.86 -9.01
CA GLU A 131 -18.95 35.51 -9.95
C GLU A 131 -18.46 35.47 -11.42
N ALA A 132 -17.56 36.36 -11.81
CA ALA A 132 -17.03 36.42 -13.18
C ALA A 132 -16.13 35.21 -13.51
N GLU A 133 -15.49 34.60 -12.53
CA GLU A 133 -14.62 33.42 -12.69
C GLU A 133 -15.42 32.10 -12.71
N LYS A 134 -16.67 32.06 -12.25
CA LYS A 134 -17.51 30.84 -12.22
C LYS A 134 -17.61 30.14 -13.58
N LYS A 135 -17.62 30.87 -14.68
CA LYS A 135 -17.62 30.29 -16.03
C LYS A 135 -16.39 29.46 -16.38
N HIS A 136 -15.32 29.59 -15.61
CA HIS A 136 -14.06 28.84 -15.78
C HIS A 136 -13.96 27.63 -14.87
N PHE A 137 -14.98 27.38 -14.04
CA PHE A 137 -15.01 26.25 -13.11
C PHE A 137 -16.40 25.58 -13.12
N THR A 138 -16.43 24.31 -12.75
CA THR A 138 -17.70 23.58 -12.60
C THR A 138 -18.23 23.67 -11.15
N THR A 139 -17.49 24.27 -10.23
CA THR A 139 -17.81 24.35 -8.80
C THR A 139 -18.92 25.36 -8.49
N ASP A 140 -19.72 25.08 -7.44
CA ASP A 140 -20.81 25.94 -6.98
C ASP A 140 -20.33 27.30 -6.48
N ILE A 141 -19.15 27.33 -5.86
CA ILE A 141 -18.55 28.52 -5.25
C ILE A 141 -17.13 28.72 -5.80
N VAL A 142 -16.83 29.93 -6.27
CA VAL A 142 -15.46 30.36 -6.59
C VAL A 142 -15.13 31.56 -5.71
N ILE A 143 -14.10 31.45 -4.86
CA ILE A 143 -13.76 32.47 -3.88
C ILE A 143 -12.29 32.90 -3.98
N LYS A 144 -12.04 34.21 -4.00
CA LYS A 144 -10.69 34.76 -3.77
C LYS A 144 -10.40 34.78 -2.28
N VAL A 145 -9.34 34.11 -1.89
CA VAL A 145 -8.95 33.96 -0.50
C VAL A 145 -8.30 35.27 0.01
N ASN A 146 -8.87 35.87 1.03
CA ASN A 146 -8.24 36.94 1.80
C ASN A 146 -7.56 36.38 3.05
N GLU A 147 -8.26 35.50 3.79
CA GLU A 147 -7.75 34.82 4.97
C GLU A 147 -8.15 33.32 4.92
N ILE A 148 -7.27 32.46 5.43
CA ILE A 148 -7.50 31.03 5.53
C ILE A 148 -7.01 30.53 6.88
N ARG A 149 -7.84 29.72 7.57
CA ARG A 149 -7.50 29.15 8.88
C ARG A 149 -8.03 27.73 9.04
N ASN A 150 -7.38 26.95 9.90
CA ASN A 150 -7.83 25.60 10.22
C ASN A 150 -9.14 25.62 11.03
N VAL A 151 -9.99 24.64 10.79
CA VAL A 151 -11.21 24.38 11.58
C VAL A 151 -11.26 22.94 12.04
N THR A 152 -12.25 22.62 12.89
CA THR A 152 -12.53 21.25 13.30
C THR A 152 -12.77 20.37 12.06
N GLU A 153 -12.11 19.23 12.04
CA GLU A 153 -12.20 18.26 10.94
C GLU A 153 -13.63 17.72 10.79
N PHE A 154 -14.06 17.59 9.54
CA PHE A 154 -15.33 16.97 9.17
C PHE A 154 -15.20 16.22 7.85
N ASN A 155 -16.07 15.22 7.64
CA ASN A 155 -16.13 14.45 6.41
C ASN A 155 -17.40 14.83 5.64
N PRO A 156 -17.30 15.58 4.52
CA PRO A 156 -18.46 15.91 3.70
C PRO A 156 -18.94 14.68 2.91
N PRO A 157 -20.22 14.63 2.52
CA PRO A 157 -20.67 13.64 1.55
C PRO A 157 -19.97 13.88 0.19
N LEU A 158 -19.32 12.86 -0.34
CA LEU A 158 -18.65 12.92 -1.65
C LEU A 158 -19.56 12.40 -2.75
N LYS A 159 -19.57 13.09 -3.90
CA LYS A 159 -20.18 12.59 -5.11
C LYS A 159 -19.17 11.75 -5.89
N ILE A 160 -19.49 10.49 -6.12
CA ILE A 160 -18.61 9.51 -6.75
C ILE A 160 -19.24 9.06 -8.06
N LEU A 161 -18.49 9.15 -9.15
CA LEU A 161 -18.84 8.62 -10.46
C LEU A 161 -17.92 7.45 -10.79
N SER A 162 -18.52 6.27 -10.98
CA SER A 162 -17.86 5.11 -11.56
C SER A 162 -18.24 4.98 -13.02
N PHE A 163 -17.28 4.66 -13.88
CA PHE A 163 -17.56 4.37 -15.28
C PHE A 163 -16.76 3.18 -15.79
N ASP A 164 -17.27 2.58 -16.84
CA ASP A 164 -16.66 1.48 -17.57
C ASP A 164 -16.88 1.69 -19.08
N ILE A 165 -16.00 1.17 -19.93
CA ILE A 165 -16.11 1.29 -21.38
C ILE A 165 -16.15 -0.08 -22.04
N GLU A 166 -16.96 -0.22 -23.08
CA GLU A 166 -16.82 -1.32 -24.03
C GLU A 166 -16.34 -0.79 -25.37
N ASN A 167 -15.22 -1.30 -25.85
CA ASN A 167 -14.61 -0.88 -27.09
C ASN A 167 -14.21 -2.06 -27.97
N ALA A 168 -14.16 -1.86 -29.27
CA ALA A 168 -13.72 -2.85 -30.23
C ALA A 168 -12.29 -3.34 -29.93
N ILE A 169 -12.05 -4.63 -30.12
CA ILE A 169 -10.73 -5.23 -29.95
C ILE A 169 -9.92 -5.05 -31.24
N GLU A 170 -10.57 -5.20 -32.38
CA GLU A 170 -9.93 -5.01 -33.67
C GLU A 170 -9.70 -3.51 -33.94
N THR A 171 -8.44 -3.16 -34.18
CA THR A 171 -8.07 -1.79 -34.55
C THR A 171 -8.04 -1.61 -36.04
N ARG A 172 -8.47 -0.43 -36.53
CA ARG A 172 -8.41 -0.04 -37.93
C ARG A 172 -7.23 0.93 -38.15
N ASN A 173 -6.62 0.87 -39.30
CA ASN A 173 -5.56 1.82 -39.69
C ASN A 173 -4.36 1.90 -38.70
N ASN A 174 -3.96 0.80 -38.08
CA ASN A 174 -2.91 0.75 -37.08
C ASN A 174 -3.19 1.62 -35.82
N GLU A 175 -4.46 1.85 -35.50
CA GLU A 175 -4.86 2.51 -34.26
C GLU A 175 -4.43 1.69 -33.03
N GLN A 176 -4.09 2.38 -31.95
CA GLN A 176 -3.65 1.72 -30.72
C GLN A 176 -4.80 1.01 -29.99
N TYR A 177 -6.03 1.56 -30.06
CA TYR A 177 -7.24 1.03 -29.42
C TYR A 177 -8.41 1.11 -30.40
N GLY A 178 -9.27 0.11 -30.39
CA GLY A 178 -10.52 0.10 -31.18
C GLY A 178 -11.53 1.15 -30.70
N ASN A 179 -12.55 1.42 -31.54
CA ASN A 179 -13.56 2.42 -31.25
C ASN A 179 -14.42 2.06 -30.03
N ILE A 180 -14.81 3.08 -29.26
CA ILE A 180 -15.69 2.93 -28.11
C ILE A 180 -17.13 2.72 -28.59
N LEU A 181 -17.79 1.68 -28.10
CA LEU A 181 -19.15 1.28 -28.45
C LEU A 181 -20.18 1.84 -27.46
N VAL A 182 -19.82 1.91 -26.20
CA VAL A 182 -20.66 2.41 -25.09
C VAL A 182 -19.79 2.78 -23.88
N ILE A 183 -20.24 3.77 -23.12
CA ILE A 183 -19.73 4.07 -21.78
C ILE A 183 -20.88 3.88 -20.78
N GLY A 184 -20.74 2.90 -19.87
CA GLY A 184 -21.61 2.70 -18.73
C GLY A 184 -21.18 3.55 -17.54
N TYR A 185 -22.13 4.02 -16.73
CA TYR A 185 -21.81 4.78 -15.52
C TYR A 185 -22.75 4.49 -14.37
N SER A 186 -22.23 4.70 -13.15
CA SER A 186 -22.99 4.68 -11.90
C SER A 186 -22.51 5.85 -11.03
N ILE A 187 -23.42 6.61 -10.44
CA ILE A 187 -23.14 7.78 -9.61
C ILE A 187 -23.80 7.59 -8.24
N PHE A 188 -23.05 7.91 -7.17
CA PHE A 188 -23.53 7.96 -5.80
C PHE A 188 -23.18 9.32 -5.19
N ASP A 189 -24.15 10.03 -4.61
CA ASP A 189 -23.96 11.36 -4.02
C ASP A 189 -23.99 11.38 -2.48
N GLY A 190 -23.92 10.19 -1.86
CA GLY A 190 -24.06 9.99 -0.42
C GLY A 190 -25.48 9.50 -0.02
N THR A 191 -26.49 9.71 -0.88
CA THR A 191 -27.87 9.29 -0.64
C THR A 191 -28.52 8.67 -1.86
N ASN A 192 -28.35 9.25 -3.02
CA ASN A 192 -28.99 8.83 -4.27
C ASN A 192 -28.04 8.02 -5.14
N TRP A 193 -28.60 7.04 -5.84
CA TRP A 193 -27.88 6.19 -6.78
C TRP A 193 -28.48 6.34 -8.19
N GLU A 194 -27.67 6.78 -9.15
CA GLU A 194 -28.07 6.96 -10.55
C GLU A 194 -27.20 6.07 -11.45
N LYS A 195 -27.79 5.40 -12.42
CA LYS A 195 -27.07 4.55 -13.38
C LYS A 195 -27.52 4.87 -14.80
N GLY A 196 -26.65 4.68 -15.76
CA GLY A 196 -26.96 4.89 -17.16
C GLY A 196 -25.83 4.56 -18.11
N ALA A 197 -26.06 4.80 -19.40
CA ALA A 197 -25.06 4.64 -20.42
C ALA A 197 -25.08 5.81 -21.43
N ILE A 198 -23.92 6.11 -21.98
CA ILE A 198 -23.74 7.05 -23.07
C ILE A 198 -23.64 6.25 -24.37
N ARG A 199 -24.50 6.56 -25.33
CA ARG A 199 -24.69 5.82 -26.58
C ARG A 199 -24.73 6.78 -27.76
N GLY A 200 -24.53 6.27 -28.96
CA GLY A 200 -24.60 7.03 -30.23
C GLY A 200 -23.40 6.71 -31.10
N SER A 201 -23.02 7.66 -31.96
CA SER A 201 -21.73 7.59 -32.65
C SER A 201 -20.59 7.71 -31.63
N GLU A 202 -19.42 7.21 -31.93
CA GLU A 202 -18.26 7.33 -31.03
C GLU A 202 -17.98 8.80 -30.65
N GLU A 203 -18.13 9.72 -31.60
CA GLU A 203 -17.98 11.14 -31.35
C GLU A 203 -19.02 11.66 -30.32
N ASP A 204 -20.28 11.23 -30.44
CA ASP A 204 -21.35 11.57 -29.46
C ASP A 204 -21.03 10.99 -28.06
N ILE A 205 -20.50 9.77 -28.02
CA ILE A 205 -20.12 9.10 -26.77
C ILE A 205 -19.00 9.90 -26.07
N LEU A 206 -17.97 10.31 -26.82
CA LEU A 206 -16.83 11.05 -26.28
C LEU A 206 -17.22 12.45 -25.77
N TRP A 207 -18.04 13.19 -26.53
CA TRP A 207 -18.62 14.46 -26.08
C TRP A 207 -19.56 14.26 -24.89
N GLY A 208 -20.35 13.19 -24.92
CA GLY A 208 -21.25 12.80 -23.84
C GLY A 208 -20.51 12.54 -22.53
N PHE A 209 -19.34 11.92 -22.57
CA PHE A 209 -18.51 11.67 -21.40
C PHE A 209 -17.98 12.97 -20.77
N ASN A 210 -17.42 13.89 -21.56
CA ASN A 210 -17.05 15.22 -21.07
C ASN A 210 -18.25 15.94 -20.42
N LYS A 211 -19.42 15.90 -21.07
CA LYS A 211 -20.66 16.52 -20.54
C LYS A 211 -21.13 15.85 -19.26
N LEU A 212 -21.08 14.52 -19.16
CA LEU A 212 -21.45 13.78 -17.96
C LEU A 212 -20.60 14.25 -16.76
N VAL A 213 -19.28 14.21 -16.90
CA VAL A 213 -18.38 14.56 -15.78
C VAL A 213 -18.54 16.04 -15.39
N THR A 214 -18.62 16.95 -16.34
CA THR A 214 -18.72 18.39 -16.05
C THR A 214 -20.08 18.78 -15.46
N SER A 215 -21.20 18.20 -15.97
CA SER A 215 -22.55 18.54 -15.50
C SER A 215 -22.93 17.88 -14.18
N LYS A 216 -22.45 16.66 -13.92
CA LYS A 216 -22.70 15.95 -12.65
C LYS A 216 -21.77 16.42 -11.53
N ASP A 217 -20.64 17.02 -11.87
CA ASP A 217 -19.60 17.54 -10.97
C ASP A 217 -19.22 16.56 -9.84
N PRO A 218 -18.73 15.34 -10.16
CA PRO A 218 -18.28 14.40 -9.14
C PRO A 218 -17.00 14.90 -8.45
N ASP A 219 -16.83 14.55 -7.18
CA ASP A 219 -15.57 14.76 -6.44
C ASP A 219 -14.55 13.68 -6.78
N VAL A 220 -15.05 12.47 -7.00
CA VAL A 220 -14.25 11.27 -7.28
C VAL A 220 -14.73 10.64 -8.58
N VAL A 221 -13.79 10.35 -9.46
CA VAL A 221 -13.99 9.53 -10.65
C VAL A 221 -13.27 8.20 -10.42
N THR A 222 -13.99 7.10 -10.54
CA THR A 222 -13.48 5.75 -10.34
C THR A 222 -13.92 4.80 -11.45
N GLY A 223 -13.37 3.62 -11.46
CA GLY A 223 -13.67 2.48 -12.27
C GLY A 223 -12.73 1.34 -11.91
N TYR A 224 -12.81 0.20 -12.56
CA TYR A 224 -11.97 -0.94 -12.26
C TYR A 224 -10.80 -1.03 -13.23
N ASN A 225 -9.61 -0.60 -12.83
CA ASN A 225 -8.41 -0.49 -13.65
C ASN A 225 -8.47 0.67 -14.67
N ILE A 226 -9.16 1.75 -14.33
CA ILE A 226 -9.28 2.93 -15.21
C ILE A 226 -7.95 3.62 -15.49
N ASP A 227 -7.00 3.59 -14.54
CA ASP A 227 -5.66 4.16 -14.72
C ASP A 227 -4.89 3.47 -15.86
N GLY A 228 -5.10 2.18 -16.00
CA GLY A 228 -4.40 1.34 -16.95
C GLY A 228 -5.10 1.18 -18.28
N TYR A 229 -6.42 1.30 -18.34
CA TYR A 229 -7.19 0.99 -19.55
C TYR A 229 -8.16 2.10 -19.96
N ASP A 230 -9.22 2.36 -19.22
CA ASP A 230 -10.34 3.20 -19.67
C ASP A 230 -9.89 4.64 -19.97
N LEU A 231 -9.16 5.28 -19.05
CA LEU A 231 -8.66 6.65 -19.26
C LEU A 231 -7.67 6.77 -20.42
N PRO A 232 -6.67 5.87 -20.59
CA PRO A 232 -5.85 5.81 -21.79
C PRO A 232 -6.65 5.67 -23.07
N VAL A 233 -7.63 4.76 -23.13
CA VAL A 233 -8.46 4.53 -24.31
C VAL A 233 -9.28 5.77 -24.64
N VAL A 234 -10.03 6.32 -23.68
CA VAL A 234 -10.83 7.53 -23.88
C VAL A 234 -9.98 8.69 -24.36
N LYS A 235 -8.82 8.94 -23.72
CA LYS A 235 -7.91 10.03 -24.14
C LYS A 235 -7.39 9.84 -25.56
N TYR A 236 -6.99 8.61 -25.91
CA TYR A 236 -6.50 8.28 -27.24
C TYR A 236 -7.60 8.48 -28.28
N ARG A 237 -8.80 7.93 -28.06
CA ARG A 237 -9.94 8.06 -28.98
C ARG A 237 -10.36 9.53 -29.15
N MET A 238 -10.44 10.30 -28.07
CA MET A 238 -10.70 11.75 -28.15
C MET A 238 -9.67 12.48 -29.04
N SER A 239 -8.39 12.09 -28.95
CA SER A 239 -7.33 12.71 -29.77
C SER A 239 -7.54 12.49 -31.27
N LEU A 240 -8.07 11.34 -31.71
CA LEU A 240 -8.38 11.04 -33.09
C LEU A 240 -9.49 11.95 -33.64
N TYR A 241 -10.49 12.28 -32.84
CA TYR A 241 -11.59 13.20 -33.18
C TYR A 241 -11.25 14.67 -32.90
N ARG A 242 -10.04 14.98 -32.40
CA ARG A 242 -9.64 16.32 -31.94
C ARG A 242 -10.58 16.89 -30.86
N ILE A 243 -11.15 16.03 -30.03
CA ILE A 243 -11.97 16.41 -28.89
C ILE A 243 -11.06 16.65 -27.69
N PRO A 244 -11.08 17.83 -27.05
CA PRO A 244 -10.29 18.07 -25.84
C PRO A 244 -10.85 17.28 -24.66
N PHE A 245 -10.00 16.63 -23.89
CA PHE A 245 -10.39 15.81 -22.74
C PHE A 245 -10.59 16.69 -21.49
N ARG A 246 -11.63 17.54 -21.49
CA ARG A 246 -11.84 18.61 -20.51
C ARG A 246 -12.74 18.17 -19.34
N ILE A 247 -12.23 17.36 -18.44
CA ILE A 247 -12.98 16.82 -17.31
C ILE A 247 -12.50 17.32 -15.93
N GLY A 248 -11.48 18.19 -15.87
CA GLY A 248 -11.11 18.92 -14.66
C GLY A 248 -12.20 19.91 -14.22
N ARG A 249 -12.17 20.33 -12.95
CA ARG A 249 -13.08 21.39 -12.44
C ARG A 249 -12.79 22.77 -13.05
N ASP A 250 -11.61 22.96 -13.56
CA ASP A 250 -11.15 24.12 -14.35
C ASP A 250 -11.10 23.86 -15.85
N PHE A 251 -11.72 22.76 -16.32
CA PHE A 251 -11.70 22.28 -17.70
C PHE A 251 -10.30 21.91 -18.24
N GLU A 252 -9.29 21.72 -17.35
CA GLU A 252 -8.00 21.16 -17.75
C GLU A 252 -8.09 19.65 -17.98
N GLU A 253 -7.14 19.13 -18.76
CA GLU A 253 -7.06 17.72 -19.10
C GLU A 253 -6.44 16.91 -17.94
N PRO A 254 -6.93 15.69 -17.67
CA PRO A 254 -6.23 14.78 -16.78
C PRO A 254 -4.87 14.39 -17.35
N HIS A 255 -3.88 14.25 -16.48
CA HIS A 255 -2.52 13.91 -16.86
C HIS A 255 -1.99 12.73 -16.05
N ARG A 256 -1.10 11.96 -16.67
CA ARG A 256 -0.51 10.76 -16.07
C ARG A 256 0.76 11.11 -15.32
N ILE A 257 0.88 10.64 -14.07
CA ILE A 257 2.07 10.83 -13.21
C ILE A 257 2.84 9.52 -13.12
N GLN A 258 4.15 9.59 -13.33
CA GLN A 258 5.08 8.45 -13.26
C GLN A 258 4.66 7.22 -14.10
N GLY A 259 3.82 7.44 -15.10
CA GLY A 259 3.33 6.38 -15.99
C GLY A 259 2.30 5.43 -15.38
N GLN A 260 1.85 5.65 -14.16
CA GLN A 260 0.91 4.76 -13.44
C GLN A 260 -0.42 5.42 -13.12
N TYR A 261 -0.41 6.53 -12.39
CA TYR A 261 -1.62 7.17 -11.86
C TYR A 261 -2.02 8.36 -12.69
N TRP A 262 -3.32 8.64 -12.72
CA TRP A 262 -3.84 9.85 -13.32
C TRP A 262 -4.20 10.86 -12.24
N ARG A 263 -3.94 12.13 -12.53
CA ARG A 263 -4.42 13.26 -11.73
C ARG A 263 -5.21 14.23 -12.59
N MET A 264 -6.14 14.91 -11.95
CA MET A 264 -7.06 15.85 -12.55
C MET A 264 -7.24 17.06 -11.64
N HIS A 265 -7.30 18.24 -12.20
CA HIS A 265 -7.53 19.44 -11.42
C HIS A 265 -8.94 19.41 -10.80
N GLY A 266 -8.99 19.58 -9.50
CA GLY A 266 -10.22 19.72 -8.72
C GLY A 266 -11.02 18.44 -8.48
N ARG A 267 -10.65 17.30 -9.06
CA ARG A 267 -11.30 15.99 -8.84
C ARG A 267 -10.27 14.93 -8.51
N ILE A 268 -10.67 13.91 -7.78
CA ILE A 268 -9.84 12.77 -7.44
C ILE A 268 -10.10 11.65 -8.45
N ILE A 269 -9.06 11.14 -9.07
CA ILE A 269 -9.13 9.86 -9.80
C ILE A 269 -8.70 8.78 -8.82
N ALA A 270 -9.61 7.85 -8.50
CA ALA A 270 -9.38 6.79 -7.52
C ALA A 270 -9.74 5.44 -8.13
N ASP A 271 -8.75 4.75 -8.68
CA ASP A 271 -8.95 3.44 -9.28
C ASP A 271 -9.32 2.39 -8.23
N THR A 272 -10.51 1.80 -8.33
CA THR A 272 -11.01 0.77 -7.42
C THR A 272 -10.11 -0.46 -7.36
N TRP A 273 -9.49 -0.85 -8.48
CA TRP A 273 -8.57 -1.99 -8.52
C TRP A 273 -7.37 -1.82 -7.58
N TRP A 274 -6.75 -0.63 -7.55
CA TRP A 274 -5.68 -0.33 -6.59
C TRP A 274 -6.18 -0.36 -5.14
N GLY A 275 -7.39 0.14 -4.91
CA GLY A 275 -8.04 0.08 -3.59
C GLY A 275 -8.26 -1.36 -3.12
N VAL A 276 -8.78 -2.21 -3.99
CA VAL A 276 -8.99 -3.66 -3.74
C VAL A 276 -7.66 -4.33 -3.41
N LYS A 277 -6.61 -4.08 -4.19
CA LYS A 277 -5.26 -4.63 -3.93
C LYS A 277 -4.72 -4.24 -2.57
N LYS A 278 -4.89 -2.99 -2.18
CA LYS A 278 -4.37 -2.45 -0.90
C LYS A 278 -5.15 -2.93 0.32
N VAL A 279 -6.46 -3.16 0.19
CA VAL A 279 -7.34 -3.43 1.34
C VAL A 279 -7.66 -4.91 1.47
N LEU A 280 -8.00 -5.58 0.36
CA LEU A 280 -8.50 -6.96 0.37
C LEU A 280 -7.39 -7.98 0.11
N HIS A 281 -6.36 -7.63 -0.67
CA HIS A 281 -5.31 -8.55 -1.12
C HIS A 281 -5.87 -9.84 -1.74
N PRO A 282 -6.82 -9.77 -2.70
CA PRO A 282 -7.53 -10.92 -3.18
C PRO A 282 -6.60 -11.88 -3.93
N LYS A 283 -6.97 -13.16 -3.99
CA LYS A 283 -6.23 -14.15 -4.76
C LYS A 283 -6.29 -13.86 -6.27
N HIS A 284 -7.49 -13.57 -6.78
CA HIS A 284 -7.71 -13.10 -8.14
C HIS A 284 -8.17 -11.63 -8.10
N GLU A 285 -7.66 -10.84 -9.03
CA GLU A 285 -7.87 -9.37 -9.03
C GLU A 285 -8.92 -8.95 -10.09
N THR A 286 -9.65 -9.87 -10.68
CA THR A 286 -10.71 -9.55 -11.66
C THR A 286 -11.94 -8.96 -10.96
N LEU A 287 -12.65 -8.03 -11.62
CA LEU A 287 -13.88 -7.46 -11.10
C LEU A 287 -14.91 -8.54 -10.74
N ASN A 288 -15.05 -9.56 -11.60
CA ASN A 288 -15.99 -10.67 -11.38
C ASN A 288 -15.69 -11.44 -10.09
N TYR A 289 -14.43 -11.81 -9.85
CA TYR A 289 -14.02 -12.52 -8.65
C TYR A 289 -14.28 -11.69 -7.38
N VAL A 290 -13.87 -10.41 -7.41
CA VAL A 290 -14.01 -9.53 -6.25
C VAL A 290 -15.50 -9.21 -5.96
N ALA A 291 -16.32 -9.05 -7.00
CA ALA A 291 -17.75 -8.83 -6.85
C ALA A 291 -18.44 -10.07 -6.24
N LYS A 292 -18.11 -11.28 -6.71
CA LYS A 292 -18.63 -12.53 -6.13
C LYS A 292 -18.24 -12.67 -4.65
N GLU A 293 -16.97 -12.39 -4.33
CA GLU A 293 -16.45 -12.52 -2.95
C GLU A 293 -17.09 -11.51 -1.99
N LEU A 294 -17.21 -10.25 -2.40
CA LEU A 294 -17.68 -9.18 -1.53
C LEU A 294 -19.20 -8.98 -1.55
N LEU A 295 -19.83 -9.09 -2.73
CA LEU A 295 -21.22 -8.72 -2.95
C LEU A 295 -22.13 -9.95 -3.11
N GLY A 296 -21.57 -11.14 -3.37
CA GLY A 296 -22.30 -12.35 -3.72
C GLY A 296 -22.86 -12.33 -5.16
N GLU A 297 -22.50 -11.32 -5.94
CA GLU A 297 -22.94 -11.14 -7.33
C GLU A 297 -21.77 -11.20 -8.29
N GLY A 298 -21.99 -11.74 -9.50
CA GLY A 298 -20.99 -11.80 -10.56
C GLY A 298 -21.41 -11.04 -11.80
N LYS A 299 -20.50 -10.98 -12.78
CA LYS A 299 -20.76 -10.43 -14.11
C LYS A 299 -21.72 -11.30 -14.91
N ASP A 300 -22.35 -10.69 -15.88
CA ASP A 300 -23.16 -11.41 -16.90
C ASP A 300 -22.24 -12.06 -17.96
N ASN A 301 -22.77 -13.04 -18.69
CA ASN A 301 -22.01 -13.78 -19.71
C ASN A 301 -22.00 -13.03 -21.05
N ILE A 302 -21.06 -12.11 -21.20
CA ILE A 302 -20.72 -11.47 -22.48
C ILE A 302 -19.30 -11.91 -22.89
N ASN A 303 -19.14 -12.31 -24.16
CA ASN A 303 -17.82 -12.69 -24.67
C ASN A 303 -17.03 -11.44 -25.07
N ARG A 304 -16.18 -10.95 -24.17
CA ARG A 304 -15.38 -9.74 -24.36
C ARG A 304 -14.44 -9.83 -25.58
N LEU A 305 -13.94 -11.03 -25.91
CA LEU A 305 -13.08 -11.24 -27.08
C LEU A 305 -13.82 -11.06 -28.42
N LYS A 306 -15.15 -10.99 -28.38
CA LYS A 306 -16.02 -10.78 -29.55
C LYS A 306 -17.02 -9.64 -29.31
N ILE A 307 -16.60 -8.64 -28.58
CA ILE A 307 -17.50 -7.58 -28.10
C ILE A 307 -18.20 -6.84 -29.25
N GLU A 308 -17.56 -6.64 -30.40
CA GLU A 308 -18.21 -6.04 -31.58
C GLU A 308 -19.32 -6.93 -32.13
N GLU A 309 -19.09 -8.25 -32.24
CA GLU A 309 -20.09 -9.19 -32.69
C GLU A 309 -21.28 -9.25 -31.69
N GLU A 310 -20.98 -9.25 -30.40
CA GLU A 310 -21.98 -9.20 -29.33
C GLU A 310 -22.78 -7.89 -29.38
N PHE A 311 -22.13 -6.77 -29.60
CA PHE A 311 -22.79 -5.46 -29.69
C PHE A 311 -23.68 -5.35 -30.93
N GLN A 312 -23.27 -5.94 -32.06
CA GLN A 312 -24.10 -5.98 -33.26
C GLN A 312 -25.34 -6.88 -33.08
N ASN A 313 -25.20 -8.03 -32.44
CA ASN A 313 -26.28 -9.01 -32.28
C ASN A 313 -27.18 -8.74 -31.06
N ARG A 314 -26.63 -8.19 -29.98
CA ARG A 314 -27.31 -8.01 -28.70
C ARG A 314 -26.92 -6.68 -28.02
N PRO A 315 -27.15 -5.52 -28.67
CA PRO A 315 -26.65 -4.22 -28.21
C PRO A 315 -27.13 -3.88 -26.79
N GLU A 316 -28.42 -4.16 -26.47
CA GLU A 316 -28.94 -3.86 -25.15
C GLU A 316 -28.29 -4.69 -24.03
N GLU A 317 -27.94 -5.96 -24.29
CA GLU A 317 -27.28 -6.80 -23.32
C GLU A 317 -25.87 -6.29 -23.03
N VAL A 318 -25.11 -5.88 -24.07
CA VAL A 318 -23.76 -5.28 -23.90
C VAL A 318 -23.84 -3.96 -23.12
N VAL A 319 -24.86 -3.15 -23.40
CA VAL A 319 -25.07 -1.89 -22.66
C VAL A 319 -25.38 -2.16 -21.19
N GLN A 320 -26.27 -3.13 -20.87
CA GLN A 320 -26.57 -3.49 -19.49
C GLN A 320 -25.35 -4.08 -18.79
N TYR A 321 -24.55 -4.87 -19.49
CA TYR A 321 -23.29 -5.40 -19.00
C TYR A 321 -22.31 -4.26 -18.61
N CYS A 322 -22.09 -3.26 -19.47
CA CYS A 322 -21.24 -2.12 -19.19
C CYS A 322 -21.73 -1.29 -17.99
N ILE A 323 -23.06 -1.04 -17.90
CA ILE A 323 -23.67 -0.37 -16.74
C ILE A 323 -23.43 -1.19 -15.46
N LYS A 324 -23.60 -2.52 -15.52
CA LYS A 324 -23.40 -3.40 -14.38
C LYS A 324 -21.96 -3.42 -13.90
N ASP A 325 -20.98 -3.39 -14.80
CA ASP A 325 -19.56 -3.34 -14.44
C ASP A 325 -19.20 -2.02 -13.72
N ALA A 326 -19.69 -0.89 -14.22
CA ALA A 326 -19.55 0.40 -13.54
C ALA A 326 -20.23 0.39 -12.16
N ASP A 327 -21.39 -0.25 -12.03
CA ASP A 327 -22.14 -0.31 -10.79
C ASP A 327 -21.52 -1.25 -9.75
N LEU A 328 -21.12 -2.47 -10.15
CA LEU A 328 -20.40 -3.39 -9.26
C LEU A 328 -19.14 -2.75 -8.73
N THR A 329 -18.41 -2.01 -9.59
CA THR A 329 -17.22 -1.26 -9.19
C THR A 329 -17.53 -0.24 -8.10
N LEU A 330 -18.59 0.56 -8.27
CA LEU A 330 -19.00 1.56 -7.27
C LEU A 330 -19.47 0.91 -5.96
N GLN A 331 -20.18 -0.22 -6.03
CA GLN A 331 -20.59 -0.98 -4.85
C GLN A 331 -19.37 -1.51 -4.07
N ILE A 332 -18.35 -2.08 -4.77
CA ILE A 332 -17.09 -2.52 -4.15
C ILE A 332 -16.36 -1.34 -3.52
N PHE A 333 -16.25 -0.22 -4.23
CA PHE A 333 -15.62 1.01 -3.74
C PHE A 333 -16.20 1.47 -2.40
N ASN A 334 -17.55 1.51 -2.32
CA ASN A 334 -18.27 1.89 -1.11
C ASN A 334 -18.19 0.82 -0.02
N LYS A 335 -18.33 -0.47 -0.37
CA LYS A 335 -18.22 -1.60 0.57
C LYS A 335 -16.89 -1.64 1.29
N LEU A 336 -15.79 -1.34 0.57
CA LEU A 336 -14.45 -1.25 1.13
C LEU A 336 -14.18 0.09 1.82
N ARG A 337 -15.10 1.06 1.74
CA ARG A 337 -15.01 2.39 2.35
C ARG A 337 -13.70 3.11 1.99
N LEU A 338 -13.32 3.08 0.72
CA LEU A 338 -12.00 3.54 0.28
C LEU A 338 -11.78 5.03 0.56
N MET A 339 -12.81 5.88 0.35
CA MET A 339 -12.69 7.31 0.64
C MET A 339 -12.69 7.63 2.13
N ASP A 340 -13.48 6.93 2.94
CA ASP A 340 -13.52 7.15 4.39
C ASP A 340 -12.14 6.92 5.01
N ARG A 341 -11.50 5.81 4.64
CA ARG A 341 -10.12 5.50 5.08
C ARG A 341 -9.12 6.57 4.67
N ASN A 342 -9.24 7.07 3.44
CA ASN A 342 -8.37 8.14 2.94
C ASN A 342 -8.68 9.48 3.64
N MET A 343 -9.94 9.78 3.98
CA MET A 343 -10.30 10.96 4.76
C MET A 343 -9.68 10.95 6.16
N PHE A 344 -9.70 9.81 6.85
CA PHE A 344 -9.02 9.70 8.16
C PHE A 344 -7.51 9.90 8.03
N MET A 345 -6.89 9.34 7.00
CA MET A 345 -5.46 9.54 6.75
C MET A 345 -5.16 11.00 6.36
N SER A 346 -6.01 11.65 5.57
CA SER A 346 -5.91 13.07 5.22
C SER A 346 -5.97 13.96 6.47
N THR A 347 -6.88 13.66 7.40
CA THR A 347 -6.98 14.35 8.70
C THR A 347 -5.66 14.26 9.49
N VAL A 348 -5.09 13.06 9.61
CA VAL A 348 -3.88 12.82 10.41
C VAL A 348 -2.63 13.38 9.76
N THR A 349 -2.52 13.28 8.44
CA THR A 349 -1.34 13.73 7.67
C THR A 349 -1.40 15.20 7.28
N LYS A 350 -2.55 15.86 7.43
CA LYS A 350 -2.82 17.23 6.96
C LYS A 350 -2.56 17.41 5.45
N LEU A 351 -2.79 16.37 4.66
CA LEU A 351 -2.67 16.40 3.19
C LEU A 351 -4.03 16.52 2.53
N PRO A 352 -4.12 17.16 1.35
CA PRO A 352 -5.29 17.03 0.48
C PRO A 352 -5.66 15.58 0.22
N LEU A 353 -6.95 15.30 0.04
CA LEU A 353 -7.46 13.94 -0.10
C LEU A 353 -6.90 13.21 -1.34
N ASP A 354 -6.66 13.93 -2.44
CA ASP A 354 -6.02 13.38 -3.65
C ASP A 354 -4.59 12.89 -3.38
N ASP A 355 -3.82 13.64 -2.57
CA ASP A 355 -2.44 13.26 -2.22
C ASP A 355 -2.38 12.02 -1.32
N VAL A 356 -3.42 11.79 -0.52
CA VAL A 356 -3.57 10.55 0.25
C VAL A 356 -3.99 9.39 -0.64
N THR A 357 -4.92 9.62 -1.56
CA THR A 357 -5.47 8.60 -2.45
C THR A 357 -4.41 8.08 -3.43
N ASN A 358 -3.66 9.00 -4.05
CA ASN A 358 -2.71 8.74 -5.14
C ASN A 358 -1.25 8.92 -4.75
N GLY A 359 -0.98 9.25 -3.49
CA GLY A 359 0.37 9.42 -2.96
C GLY A 359 0.94 8.15 -2.31
N GLY A 360 2.25 8.17 -2.10
CA GLY A 360 2.97 7.14 -1.34
C GLY A 360 3.05 7.48 0.15
N THR A 361 3.37 6.47 0.96
CA THR A 361 3.55 6.63 2.42
C THR A 361 4.64 7.63 2.81
N SER A 362 5.64 7.85 1.95
CA SER A 362 6.64 8.91 2.14
C SER A 362 6.04 10.31 2.19
N ASN A 363 4.99 10.57 1.41
CA ASN A 363 4.29 11.87 1.43
C ASN A 363 3.60 12.14 2.77
N TYR A 364 3.11 11.09 3.45
CA TYR A 364 2.48 11.20 4.76
C TYR A 364 3.47 11.69 5.82
N VAL A 365 4.66 11.07 5.81
CA VAL A 365 5.75 11.45 6.73
C VAL A 365 6.32 12.82 6.36
N ASP A 366 6.52 13.09 5.06
CA ASP A 366 7.00 14.39 4.56
C ASP A 366 6.12 15.55 5.02
N SER A 367 4.79 15.42 4.90
CA SER A 367 3.85 16.47 5.30
C SER A 367 4.07 16.92 6.75
N LEU A 368 4.26 15.96 7.66
CA LEU A 368 4.45 16.27 9.08
C LEU A 368 5.88 16.74 9.39
N LEU A 369 6.88 16.06 8.83
CA LEU A 369 8.28 16.40 9.12
C LEU A 369 8.71 17.73 8.51
N ILE A 370 8.27 18.06 7.30
CA ILE A 370 8.61 19.35 6.67
C ILE A 370 8.03 20.50 7.48
N ARG A 371 6.76 20.42 7.91
CA ARG A 371 6.14 21.45 8.74
C ARG A 371 6.89 21.67 10.06
N LYS A 372 7.26 20.57 10.75
CA LYS A 372 8.03 20.65 11.99
C LYS A 372 9.45 21.15 11.76
N ALA A 373 10.10 20.75 10.67
CA ALA A 373 11.44 21.23 10.30
C ALA A 373 11.42 22.73 10.03
N ASP A 374 10.42 23.23 9.29
CA ASP A 374 10.25 24.66 9.02
C ASP A 374 10.03 25.46 10.31
N GLN A 375 9.17 24.97 11.23
CA GLN A 375 8.90 25.61 12.53
C GLN A 375 10.16 25.71 13.41
N GLU A 376 11.11 24.79 13.24
CA GLU A 376 12.34 24.71 14.05
C GLU A 376 13.59 25.17 13.32
N ASN A 377 13.45 25.78 12.15
CA ASN A 377 14.57 26.19 11.28
C ASN A 377 15.55 25.02 10.97
N ILE A 378 15.04 23.83 10.72
CA ILE A 378 15.81 22.68 10.27
C ILE A 378 15.77 22.63 8.74
N GLY A 379 16.94 22.48 8.11
CA GLY A 379 17.04 22.39 6.66
C GLY A 379 16.33 21.14 6.11
N VAL A 380 15.49 21.34 5.10
CA VAL A 380 14.75 20.27 4.43
C VAL A 380 15.50 19.83 3.18
N PRO A 381 16.19 18.68 3.18
CA PRO A 381 16.95 18.25 2.02
C PRO A 381 16.05 17.91 0.84
N MET A 382 16.65 17.87 -0.34
CA MET A 382 15.96 17.34 -1.53
C MET A 382 15.84 15.82 -1.45
N THR A 383 14.81 15.27 -2.10
CA THR A 383 14.64 13.82 -2.20
C THR A 383 15.86 13.17 -2.85
N ALA A 384 16.48 12.23 -2.14
CA ALA A 384 17.61 11.47 -2.66
C ALA A 384 17.18 10.63 -3.86
N ARG A 385 17.99 10.64 -4.93
CA ARG A 385 17.83 9.67 -6.02
C ARG A 385 18.47 8.36 -5.58
N SER A 386 17.79 7.23 -5.86
CA SER A 386 18.17 5.87 -5.50
C SER A 386 19.67 5.67 -5.30
N MET A 387 20.10 5.46 -4.06
CA MET A 387 21.45 4.98 -3.75
C MET A 387 21.42 3.45 -3.75
N LYS A 388 22.34 2.82 -4.49
CA LYS A 388 22.60 1.38 -4.34
C LYS A 388 23.18 1.18 -2.94
N SER A 389 22.40 0.59 -2.04
CA SER A 389 22.79 0.36 -0.65
C SER A 389 22.84 -1.13 -0.34
N ALA A 390 23.71 -1.49 0.60
CA ALA A 390 23.64 -2.81 1.21
C ALA A 390 22.30 -2.97 1.94
N PRO A 391 21.67 -4.15 1.89
CA PRO A 391 20.41 -4.39 2.59
C PRO A 391 20.61 -4.23 4.10
N ILE A 392 19.67 -3.56 4.77
CA ILE A 392 19.63 -3.44 6.23
C ILE A 392 19.29 -4.81 6.79
N GLU A 393 20.01 -5.27 7.80
CA GLU A 393 19.70 -6.50 8.53
C GLU A 393 18.35 -6.34 9.26
N GLY A 394 17.38 -7.24 8.95
CA GLY A 394 16.03 -7.21 9.48
C GLY A 394 15.90 -7.60 10.96
N GLY A 395 14.67 -7.89 11.42
CA GLY A 395 14.37 -8.32 12.77
C GLY A 395 14.96 -9.69 13.13
N TYR A 396 15.10 -9.96 14.42
CA TYR A 396 15.56 -11.26 14.93
C TYR A 396 14.41 -12.27 14.96
N VAL A 397 14.70 -13.52 14.60
CA VAL A 397 13.73 -14.61 14.69
C VAL A 397 14.35 -15.75 15.50
N HIS A 398 13.68 -16.13 16.59
CA HIS A 398 14.00 -17.26 17.48
C HIS A 398 13.01 -18.41 17.24
N SER A 399 13.48 -19.64 17.25
CA SER A 399 12.64 -20.85 17.24
C SER A 399 13.40 -22.00 17.89
N ILE A 400 12.72 -22.79 18.72
CA ILE A 400 13.37 -23.90 19.45
C ILE A 400 13.19 -25.27 18.80
N GLY A 401 12.32 -25.42 17.81
CA GLY A 401 12.15 -26.70 17.13
C GLY A 401 10.71 -26.95 16.67
N ALA A 402 10.54 -28.10 16.00
CA ALA A 402 9.23 -28.60 15.61
C ALA A 402 8.52 -29.22 16.84
N GLY A 403 7.20 -29.07 16.92
CA GLY A 403 6.41 -29.68 17.97
C GLY A 403 5.06 -29.02 18.18
N ILE A 404 4.27 -29.63 19.07
CA ILE A 404 2.98 -29.07 19.55
C ILE A 404 3.16 -28.64 20.99
N TYR A 405 2.77 -27.43 21.30
CA TYR A 405 2.96 -26.77 22.59
C TYR A 405 1.61 -26.34 23.17
N ASP A 406 1.50 -26.34 24.49
CA ASP A 406 0.26 -26.12 25.22
C ASP A 406 0.26 -24.77 25.94
N ASN A 407 -0.91 -24.16 26.08
CA ASN A 407 -1.11 -22.92 26.85
C ASN A 407 -0.05 -21.84 26.55
N VAL A 408 0.16 -21.57 25.27
CA VAL A 408 1.21 -20.64 24.79
C VAL A 408 0.71 -19.20 24.90
N VAL A 409 1.37 -18.43 25.74
CA VAL A 409 1.19 -16.99 25.90
C VAL A 409 1.93 -16.25 24.79
N VAL A 410 1.26 -15.31 24.14
CA VAL A 410 1.84 -14.41 23.13
C VAL A 410 1.95 -13.00 23.71
N LEU A 411 3.18 -12.51 23.79
CA LEU A 411 3.51 -11.14 24.16
C LEU A 411 3.98 -10.38 22.90
N ASP A 412 3.54 -9.12 22.74
CA ASP A 412 3.86 -8.28 21.59
C ASP A 412 4.35 -6.90 22.03
N PHE A 413 5.39 -6.37 21.37
CA PHE A 413 5.86 -5.03 21.64
C PHE A 413 4.96 -4.00 20.95
N LYS A 414 4.35 -3.12 21.73
CA LYS A 414 3.54 -2.02 21.17
C LYS A 414 4.41 -1.11 20.32
N SER A 415 4.24 -1.20 18.98
CA SER A 415 4.97 -0.35 18.03
C SER A 415 6.50 -0.40 18.24
N MET A 416 7.11 -1.57 18.13
CA MET A 416 8.53 -1.85 18.44
C MET A 416 9.49 -0.79 17.86
N TYR A 417 9.48 -0.55 16.56
CA TYR A 417 10.41 0.39 15.93
C TYR A 417 10.17 1.86 16.36
N PRO A 418 8.94 2.39 16.37
CA PRO A 418 8.65 3.69 16.99
C PRO A 418 9.15 3.79 18.44
N SER A 419 8.98 2.75 19.25
CA SER A 419 9.44 2.71 20.63
C SER A 419 10.98 2.79 20.73
N MET A 420 11.71 2.09 19.86
CA MET A 420 13.17 2.19 19.80
C MET A 420 13.63 3.59 19.39
N ILE A 421 12.98 4.18 18.38
CA ILE A 421 13.27 5.55 17.92
C ILE A 421 13.10 6.54 19.09
N MET A 422 12.01 6.45 19.85
CA MET A 422 11.73 7.34 20.98
C MET A 422 12.65 7.10 22.18
N LYS A 423 12.93 5.84 22.50
CA LYS A 423 13.77 5.44 23.67
C LYS A 423 15.20 5.92 23.49
N TYR A 424 15.78 5.67 22.33
CA TYR A 424 17.20 5.95 22.03
C TYR A 424 17.44 7.24 21.25
N ASN A 425 16.43 8.10 21.16
CA ASN A 425 16.52 9.41 20.51
C ASN A 425 17.04 9.35 19.06
N ILE A 426 16.66 8.34 18.31
CA ILE A 426 17.15 8.05 16.96
C ILE A 426 16.56 9.03 15.95
N CYS A 427 17.36 9.90 15.38
CA CYS A 427 16.92 10.91 14.42
C CYS A 427 18.07 11.42 13.57
N PHE A 428 17.76 11.93 12.36
CA PHE A 428 18.76 12.64 11.54
C PHE A 428 19.23 13.95 12.19
N THR A 429 18.44 14.55 13.09
CA THR A 429 18.84 15.76 13.83
C THR A 429 19.68 15.49 15.06
N THR A 430 19.80 14.23 15.48
CA THR A 430 20.62 13.79 16.62
C THR A 430 21.76 12.87 16.20
N PHE A 431 21.86 12.53 14.92
CA PHE A 431 22.94 11.73 14.36
C PHE A 431 24.25 12.52 14.43
N ASP A 432 25.20 12.08 15.27
CA ASP A 432 26.47 12.75 15.51
C ASP A 432 27.54 11.74 15.92
N PRO A 433 28.72 11.70 15.26
CA PRO A 433 29.83 10.81 15.64
C PRO A 433 30.30 10.97 17.10
N LYS A 434 30.02 12.13 17.73
CA LYS A 434 30.37 12.43 19.13
C LYS A 434 29.18 12.23 20.08
N GLY A 435 28.06 11.67 19.59
CA GLY A 435 26.85 11.46 20.37
C GLY A 435 27.08 10.53 21.57
N GLN A 436 26.33 10.74 22.64
CA GLN A 436 26.43 10.02 23.92
C GLN A 436 25.81 8.62 23.82
N ILE A 437 24.82 8.42 22.96
CA ILE A 437 24.11 7.15 22.79
C ILE A 437 24.72 6.39 21.63
N GLU A 438 25.38 5.26 21.92
CA GLU A 438 25.96 4.38 20.92
C GLU A 438 25.00 3.22 20.61
N ALA A 439 24.60 3.11 19.33
CA ALA A 439 23.78 2.01 18.87
C ALA A 439 24.62 0.73 18.65
N PRO A 440 23.97 -0.46 18.68
CA PRO A 440 24.68 -1.73 18.50
C PRO A 440 25.40 -1.91 17.16
N ASN A 441 25.05 -1.09 16.16
CA ASN A 441 25.75 -1.03 14.87
C ASN A 441 26.87 0.02 14.82
N GLY A 442 27.24 0.61 15.98
CA GLY A 442 28.32 1.59 16.11
C GLY A 442 27.93 3.04 15.78
N VAL A 443 26.72 3.28 15.36
CA VAL A 443 26.20 4.62 15.08
C VAL A 443 25.90 5.36 16.38
N ARG A 444 26.17 6.68 16.41
CA ARG A 444 25.97 7.48 17.62
C ARG A 444 24.92 8.57 17.44
N PHE A 445 24.20 8.84 18.53
CA PHE A 445 23.16 9.86 18.62
C PHE A 445 23.38 10.73 19.87
N LEU A 446 23.01 12.00 19.75
CA LEU A 446 22.91 12.89 20.90
C LEU A 446 21.82 12.40 21.85
N ASP A 447 22.04 12.51 23.16
CA ASP A 447 20.97 12.29 24.13
C ASP A 447 19.96 13.45 24.16
N LYS A 448 18.86 13.27 24.92
CA LYS A 448 17.79 14.26 24.99
C LYS A 448 18.18 15.55 25.73
N GLU A 449 19.21 15.50 26.58
CA GLU A 449 19.71 16.68 27.30
C GLU A 449 20.45 17.63 26.37
N HIS A 450 21.17 17.09 25.40
CA HIS A 450 21.86 17.86 24.37
C HIS A 450 20.91 18.30 23.25
N ARG A 451 20.09 17.39 22.73
CA ARG A 451 19.09 17.67 21.70
C ARG A 451 18.03 16.59 21.63
N GLU A 452 16.76 16.97 21.75
CA GLU A 452 15.67 16.04 21.46
C GLU A 452 15.49 15.91 19.94
N GLY A 453 15.45 14.68 19.44
CA GLY A 453 15.27 14.40 18.02
C GLY A 453 13.87 14.78 17.51
N LEU A 454 13.81 15.31 16.28
CA LEU A 454 12.56 15.74 15.65
C LEU A 454 11.60 14.55 15.46
N VAL A 455 12.09 13.41 14.95
CA VAL A 455 11.29 12.19 14.75
C VAL A 455 10.80 11.58 16.07
N PRO A 456 11.64 11.37 17.11
CA PRO A 456 11.19 10.92 18.42
C PRO A 456 10.07 11.76 19.02
N ARG A 457 10.17 13.08 18.92
CA ARG A 457 9.16 14.01 19.44
C ARG A 457 7.85 13.88 18.65
N LEU A 458 7.91 13.89 17.32
CA LEU A 458 6.72 13.74 16.48
C LEU A 458 6.01 12.39 16.72
N LEU A 459 6.77 11.30 16.89
CA LEU A 459 6.19 9.99 17.23
C LEU A 459 5.51 9.99 18.60
N ARG A 460 6.06 10.71 19.58
CA ARG A 460 5.43 10.88 20.89
C ARG A 460 4.13 11.67 20.78
N GLU A 461 4.14 12.81 20.07
CA GLU A 461 2.94 13.61 19.81
C GLU A 461 1.83 12.75 19.15
N LEU A 462 2.19 11.93 18.15
CA LEU A 462 1.24 11.01 17.51
C LEU A 462 0.74 9.91 18.46
N MET A 463 1.58 9.39 19.34
CA MET A 463 1.17 8.40 20.34
C MET A 463 0.19 9.00 21.34
N ASP A 464 0.49 10.18 21.86
CA ASP A 464 -0.38 10.92 22.79
C ASP A 464 -1.72 11.27 22.14
N GLU A 465 -1.70 11.69 20.89
CA GLU A 465 -2.92 11.99 20.13
C GLU A 465 -3.76 10.71 19.92
N ARG A 466 -3.13 9.60 19.56
CA ARG A 466 -3.82 8.31 19.44
C ARG A 466 -4.48 7.89 20.75
N ASP A 467 -3.82 8.07 21.88
CA ASP A 467 -4.36 7.73 23.19
C ASP A 467 -5.53 8.66 23.59
N LYS A 468 -5.50 9.94 23.21
CA LYS A 468 -6.63 10.87 23.34
C LYS A 468 -7.82 10.42 22.48
N VAL A 469 -7.59 10.12 21.19
CA VAL A 469 -8.63 9.66 20.27
C VAL A 469 -9.26 8.34 20.76
N LYS A 470 -8.48 7.42 21.30
CA LYS A 470 -9.01 6.18 21.91
C LYS A 470 -9.90 6.45 23.14
N LYS A 471 -9.60 7.48 23.94
CA LYS A 471 -10.47 7.89 25.04
C LYS A 471 -11.79 8.48 24.52
N LEU A 472 -11.72 9.34 23.48
CA LEU A 472 -12.91 9.87 22.80
C LEU A 472 -13.77 8.75 22.21
N MET A 473 -13.15 7.77 21.54
CA MET A 473 -13.85 6.60 21.00
C MET A 473 -14.63 5.82 22.08
N LYS A 474 -14.05 5.67 23.27
CA LYS A 474 -14.72 5.00 24.40
C LYS A 474 -15.86 5.82 24.99
N ALA A 475 -15.77 7.14 24.89
CA ALA A 475 -16.78 8.08 25.40
C ALA A 475 -17.82 8.49 24.35
N ALA A 476 -17.67 8.02 23.11
CA ALA A 476 -18.55 8.35 22.00
C ALA A 476 -20.03 7.98 22.28
N SER A 477 -20.93 8.91 21.95
CA SER A 477 -22.36 8.80 22.22
C SER A 477 -23.14 8.12 21.11
N SER A 478 -22.59 8.05 19.89
CA SER A 478 -23.23 7.40 18.73
C SER A 478 -22.30 6.39 18.07
N PRO A 479 -22.83 5.39 17.34
CA PRO A 479 -22.05 4.46 16.54
C PRO A 479 -21.17 5.16 15.50
N GLU A 480 -21.69 6.21 14.86
CA GLU A 480 -20.99 6.99 13.83
C GLU A 480 -19.78 7.74 14.41
N GLU A 481 -19.95 8.35 15.58
CA GLU A 481 -18.87 9.03 16.30
C GLU A 481 -17.79 8.04 16.73
N LYS A 482 -18.19 6.88 17.25
CA LYS A 482 -17.27 5.79 17.62
C LYS A 482 -16.47 5.30 16.43
N GLU A 483 -17.12 5.11 15.30
CA GLU A 483 -16.51 4.67 14.05
C GLU A 483 -15.53 5.72 13.50
N TYR A 484 -15.87 7.00 13.56
CA TYR A 484 -14.98 8.09 13.20
C TYR A 484 -13.67 8.06 14.01
N TYR A 485 -13.78 7.96 15.34
CA TYR A 485 -12.59 7.90 16.19
C TYR A 485 -11.79 6.61 15.99
N ASP A 486 -12.44 5.49 15.70
CA ASP A 486 -11.74 4.25 15.38
C ASP A 486 -10.94 4.39 14.08
N GLY A 487 -11.52 5.00 13.06
CA GLY A 487 -10.83 5.32 11.80
C GLY A 487 -9.61 6.22 12.02
N VAL A 488 -9.75 7.30 12.78
CA VAL A 488 -8.66 8.24 13.07
C VAL A 488 -7.54 7.57 13.87
N GLN A 489 -7.83 6.83 14.96
CA GLN A 489 -6.78 6.14 15.73
C GLN A 489 -6.09 5.05 14.92
N GLY A 490 -6.81 4.41 13.99
CA GLY A 490 -6.26 3.47 13.02
C GLY A 490 -5.27 4.13 12.05
N ALA A 491 -5.65 5.29 11.50
CA ALA A 491 -4.78 6.09 10.62
C ALA A 491 -3.50 6.55 11.32
N ILE A 492 -3.59 6.99 12.58
CA ILE A 492 -2.40 7.35 13.39
C ILE A 492 -1.48 6.14 13.57
N LYS A 493 -2.04 4.95 13.87
CA LYS A 493 -1.26 3.71 14.00
C LYS A 493 -0.49 3.39 12.73
N ILE A 494 -1.15 3.47 11.58
CA ILE A 494 -0.54 3.22 10.27
C ILE A 494 0.60 4.23 10.03
N LEU A 495 0.34 5.51 10.26
CA LEU A 495 1.33 6.56 10.08
C LEU A 495 2.57 6.36 10.96
N MET A 496 2.40 6.07 12.25
CA MET A 496 3.52 5.80 13.17
C MET A 496 4.40 4.64 12.69
N ASN A 497 3.77 3.56 12.22
CA ASN A 497 4.50 2.39 11.72
C ASN A 497 5.23 2.68 10.39
N THR A 498 4.76 3.65 9.61
CA THR A 498 5.37 4.06 8.35
C THR A 498 6.74 4.74 8.53
N PHE A 499 6.98 5.42 9.64
CA PHE A 499 8.21 6.18 9.88
C PHE A 499 9.48 5.37 9.69
N TYR A 500 9.54 4.17 10.26
CA TYR A 500 10.71 3.30 10.09
C TYR A 500 10.96 2.95 8.62
N GLY A 501 9.93 2.53 7.89
CA GLY A 501 10.05 2.13 6.49
C GLY A 501 10.53 3.28 5.59
N VAL A 502 10.12 4.51 5.89
CA VAL A 502 10.53 5.70 5.15
C VAL A 502 11.97 6.09 5.51
N LEU A 503 12.35 6.11 6.80
CA LEU A 503 13.72 6.39 7.26
C LEU A 503 14.75 5.39 6.69
N ALA A 504 14.35 4.13 6.57
CA ALA A 504 15.17 3.04 6.05
C ALA A 504 15.13 2.90 4.51
N SER A 505 14.35 3.73 3.80
CA SER A 505 14.27 3.69 2.34
C SER A 505 15.52 4.27 1.67
N SER A 506 15.76 3.91 0.40
CA SER A 506 16.92 4.41 -0.37
C SER A 506 16.59 5.64 -1.24
N PHE A 507 15.38 6.20 -1.15
CA PHE A 507 14.89 7.23 -2.07
C PHE A 507 13.99 8.29 -1.41
N TRP A 508 14.28 8.66 -0.17
CA TRP A 508 13.51 9.69 0.55
C TRP A 508 14.44 10.83 1.00
N ARG A 509 13.86 12.02 1.33
CA ARG A 509 14.67 13.22 1.62
C ARG A 509 15.47 13.17 2.93
N PHE A 510 14.91 12.56 3.98
CA PHE A 510 15.58 12.40 5.29
C PHE A 510 16.13 10.98 5.48
N THR A 511 16.35 10.25 4.38
CA THR A 511 16.84 8.88 4.48
C THR A 511 18.29 8.83 4.97
N ASN A 512 18.53 7.90 5.89
CA ASN A 512 19.87 7.51 6.29
C ASN A 512 19.86 6.03 6.70
N LEU A 513 20.53 5.19 5.91
CA LEU A 513 20.52 3.74 6.11
C LEU A 513 21.21 3.31 7.40
N GLU A 514 22.20 4.10 7.89
CA GLU A 514 22.86 3.85 9.18
C GLU A 514 21.87 4.06 10.33
N ILE A 515 21.03 5.11 10.23
CA ILE A 515 19.93 5.38 11.18
C ILE A 515 18.90 4.26 11.13
N GLY A 516 18.46 3.85 9.92
CA GLY A 516 17.55 2.71 9.75
C GLY A 516 18.11 1.41 10.32
N GLY A 517 19.41 1.15 10.10
CA GLY A 517 20.17 0.03 10.67
C GLY A 517 20.25 0.07 12.21
N ALA A 518 20.37 1.25 12.81
CA ALA A 518 20.38 1.41 14.27
C ALA A 518 19.04 1.01 14.89
N VAL A 519 17.92 1.38 14.29
CA VAL A 519 16.57 1.01 14.78
C VAL A 519 16.41 -0.51 14.85
N THR A 520 16.75 -1.23 13.76
CA THR A 520 16.64 -2.69 13.76
C THR A 520 17.68 -3.37 14.67
N ALA A 521 18.87 -2.79 14.83
CA ALA A 521 19.88 -3.31 15.73
C ALA A 521 19.43 -3.22 17.20
N TYR A 522 18.86 -2.11 17.63
CA TYR A 522 18.26 -1.97 18.96
C TYR A 522 17.09 -2.93 19.15
N ALA A 523 16.18 -3.05 18.18
CA ALA A 523 15.07 -3.98 18.25
C ALA A 523 15.56 -5.44 18.41
N ARG A 524 16.55 -5.86 17.63
CA ARG A 524 17.17 -7.20 17.74
C ARG A 524 17.79 -7.43 19.10
N ASN A 525 18.52 -6.47 19.63
CA ASN A 525 19.16 -6.60 20.94
C ASN A 525 18.13 -6.66 22.07
N THR A 526 17.09 -5.83 22.02
CA THR A 526 16.03 -5.84 23.02
C THR A 526 15.31 -7.19 23.08
N ILE A 527 14.91 -7.74 21.91
CA ILE A 527 14.20 -9.04 21.89
C ILE A 527 15.12 -10.20 22.30
N LYS A 528 16.40 -10.18 21.91
CA LYS A 528 17.37 -11.20 22.35
C LYS A 528 17.58 -11.18 23.86
N ALA A 529 17.82 -10.00 24.43
CA ALA A 529 18.03 -9.83 25.87
C ALA A 529 16.79 -10.29 26.65
N LEU A 530 15.58 -9.97 26.17
CA LEU A 530 14.35 -10.40 26.80
C LEU A 530 14.13 -11.91 26.73
N ILE A 531 14.45 -12.57 25.62
CA ILE A 531 14.37 -14.02 25.48
C ILE A 531 15.34 -14.71 26.45
N GLU A 532 16.58 -14.25 26.55
CA GLU A 532 17.57 -14.83 27.48
C GLU A 532 17.13 -14.63 28.93
N LYS A 533 16.66 -13.44 29.30
CA LYS A 533 16.11 -13.16 30.63
C LYS A 533 14.96 -14.08 31.00
N LEU A 534 14.02 -14.29 30.08
CA LEU A 534 12.89 -15.21 30.32
C LEU A 534 13.35 -16.65 30.48
N LYS A 535 14.39 -17.09 29.77
CA LYS A 535 15.00 -18.42 29.94
C LYS A 535 15.69 -18.56 31.29
N ASP A 536 16.43 -17.54 31.72
CA ASP A 536 17.08 -17.53 33.04
C ASP A 536 16.06 -17.61 34.17
N GLU A 537 14.85 -17.09 33.97
CA GLU A 537 13.70 -17.22 34.87
C GLU A 537 12.94 -18.54 34.72
N ASN A 538 13.45 -19.50 33.93
CA ASN A 538 12.89 -20.82 33.66
C ASN A 538 11.60 -20.82 32.81
N TYR A 539 11.32 -19.73 32.07
CA TYR A 539 10.26 -19.77 31.06
C TYR A 539 10.73 -20.45 29.78
N LYS A 540 9.90 -21.33 29.24
CA LYS A 540 10.18 -21.96 27.96
C LYS A 540 9.73 -21.06 26.80
N VAL A 541 10.68 -20.29 26.25
CA VAL A 541 10.43 -19.44 25.09
C VAL A 541 10.47 -20.30 23.83
N ILE A 542 9.32 -20.48 23.18
CA ILE A 542 9.13 -21.37 22.01
C ILE A 542 9.54 -20.66 20.74
N TYR A 543 9.09 -19.40 20.57
CA TYR A 543 9.25 -18.64 19.34
C TYR A 543 9.35 -17.15 19.64
N GLY A 544 10.02 -16.42 18.76
CA GLY A 544 10.07 -14.97 18.78
C GLY A 544 10.31 -14.43 17.37
N ASP A 545 9.58 -13.41 16.96
CA ASP A 545 9.71 -12.81 15.62
C ASP A 545 9.57 -11.29 15.70
N THR A 546 10.69 -10.63 15.52
CA THR A 546 10.80 -9.16 15.43
C THR A 546 10.27 -8.42 16.66
N ASP A 547 8.99 -8.50 16.95
CA ASP A 547 8.24 -7.77 17.98
C ASP A 547 7.39 -8.67 18.88
N SER A 548 7.34 -9.97 18.63
CA SER A 548 6.53 -10.90 19.42
C SER A 548 7.36 -12.03 20.07
N ILE A 549 6.93 -12.49 21.25
CA ILE A 549 7.53 -13.60 21.99
C ILE A 549 6.43 -14.57 22.40
N PHE A 550 6.67 -15.86 22.17
CA PHE A 550 5.76 -16.96 22.48
C PHE A 550 6.36 -17.81 23.60
N ILE A 551 5.62 -17.97 24.67
CA ILE A 551 6.07 -18.60 25.91
C ILE A 551 5.11 -19.72 26.28
N GLU A 552 5.59 -20.94 26.45
CA GLU A 552 4.81 -22.00 27.09
C GLU A 552 4.67 -21.67 28.59
N SER A 553 3.46 -21.37 29.01
CA SER A 553 3.22 -20.82 30.36
C SER A 553 3.38 -21.79 31.49
N GLY A 554 3.32 -23.12 31.21
CA GLY A 554 3.25 -24.16 32.21
C GLY A 554 1.94 -24.18 33.04
N ALA A 555 0.97 -23.33 32.64
CA ALA A 555 -0.33 -23.22 33.31
C ALA A 555 -1.20 -24.45 33.06
N SER A 556 -2.07 -24.76 34.05
CA SER A 556 -3.00 -25.89 33.98
C SER A 556 -4.34 -25.54 33.29
N SER A 557 -4.62 -24.26 33.06
CA SER A 557 -5.82 -23.75 32.37
C SER A 557 -5.53 -22.52 31.50
N HIS A 558 -6.44 -22.25 30.56
CA HIS A 558 -6.35 -21.06 29.66
C HIS A 558 -6.43 -19.74 30.43
N GLU A 559 -7.26 -19.68 31.49
CA GLU A 559 -7.42 -18.52 32.36
C GLU A 559 -6.15 -18.26 33.19
N GLU A 560 -5.50 -19.32 33.64
CA GLU A 560 -4.21 -19.21 34.34
C GLU A 560 -3.12 -18.74 33.41
N ALA A 561 -3.05 -19.28 32.20
CA ALA A 561 -2.12 -18.82 31.15
C ALA A 561 -2.34 -17.35 30.82
N ALA A 562 -3.59 -16.89 30.69
CA ALA A 562 -3.90 -15.49 30.48
C ALA A 562 -3.44 -14.59 31.62
N ARG A 563 -3.59 -15.03 32.91
CA ARG A 563 -3.06 -14.28 34.05
C ARG A 563 -1.54 -14.16 34.01
N VAL A 564 -0.84 -15.26 33.73
CA VAL A 564 0.62 -15.23 33.53
C VAL A 564 1.02 -14.22 32.46
N GLY A 565 0.33 -14.23 31.31
CA GLY A 565 0.57 -13.28 30.22
C GLY A 565 0.38 -11.81 30.63
N ILE A 566 -0.69 -11.51 31.37
CA ILE A 566 -0.97 -10.15 31.89
C ILE A 566 0.10 -9.70 32.88
N GLU A 567 0.53 -10.56 33.78
CA GLU A 567 1.56 -10.27 34.77
C GLU A 567 2.92 -10.02 34.11
N LEU A 568 3.33 -10.91 33.22
CA LEU A 568 4.56 -10.75 32.43
C LEU A 568 4.55 -9.46 31.62
N SER A 569 3.47 -9.15 30.94
CA SER A 569 3.38 -7.93 30.12
C SER A 569 3.59 -6.66 30.96
N LYS A 570 2.97 -6.57 32.14
CA LYS A 570 3.13 -5.44 33.08
C LYS A 570 4.56 -5.32 33.60
N ARG A 571 5.12 -6.43 34.08
CA ARG A 571 6.48 -6.46 34.64
C ARG A 571 7.51 -6.07 33.58
N LEU A 572 7.49 -6.74 32.43
CA LEU A 572 8.45 -6.51 31.35
C LEU A 572 8.34 -5.08 30.81
N SER A 573 7.14 -4.52 30.71
CA SER A 573 6.95 -3.12 30.28
C SER A 573 7.66 -2.14 31.22
N THR A 574 7.62 -2.39 32.53
CA THR A 574 8.27 -1.54 33.54
C THR A 574 9.80 -1.68 33.48
N GLU A 575 10.30 -2.89 33.37
CA GLU A 575 11.73 -3.20 33.39
C GLU A 575 12.43 -2.73 32.12
N GLU A 576 11.81 -2.93 30.96
CA GLU A 576 12.39 -2.57 29.67
C GLU A 576 12.18 -1.10 29.27
N GLY A 577 11.25 -0.38 29.93
CA GLY A 577 10.90 0.99 29.58
C GLY A 577 10.26 1.11 28.19
N VAL A 578 9.69 0.04 27.67
CA VAL A 578 8.90 -0.05 26.44
C VAL A 578 7.69 -0.91 26.71
N ILE A 579 6.57 -0.59 26.06
CA ILE A 579 5.30 -1.28 26.31
C ILE A 579 5.32 -2.67 25.66
N VAL A 580 5.18 -3.71 26.45
CA VAL A 580 4.93 -5.09 26.05
C VAL A 580 3.46 -5.40 26.34
N GLU A 581 2.67 -5.77 25.36
CA GLU A 581 1.24 -6.09 25.48
C GLU A 581 1.05 -7.61 25.53
N PHE A 582 0.15 -8.09 26.40
CA PHE A 582 -0.34 -9.47 26.32
C PHE A 582 -1.40 -9.51 25.20
N GLU A 583 -1.15 -10.31 24.17
CA GLU A 583 -2.01 -10.34 22.97
C GLU A 583 -3.05 -11.47 23.07
N LYS A 584 -2.59 -12.70 23.30
CA LYS A 584 -3.44 -13.90 23.27
C LYS A 584 -2.82 -15.11 23.95
N VAL A 585 -3.66 -16.13 24.16
CA VAL A 585 -3.23 -17.51 24.48
C VAL A 585 -3.60 -18.42 23.31
N MET A 586 -2.68 -19.28 22.92
CA MET A 586 -2.91 -20.31 21.90
C MET A 586 -2.77 -21.71 22.52
N ASP A 587 -3.74 -22.59 22.24
CA ASP A 587 -3.72 -23.99 22.66
C ASP A 587 -4.53 -24.87 21.68
N PRO A 588 -3.85 -25.81 20.98
CA PRO A 588 -2.41 -25.96 20.87
C PRO A 588 -1.75 -24.94 19.92
N LEU A 589 -0.43 -24.76 20.08
CA LEU A 589 0.43 -24.13 19.09
C LEU A 589 1.30 -25.19 18.42
N PHE A 590 1.22 -25.33 17.12
CA PHE A 590 2.15 -26.09 16.29
C PHE A 590 3.26 -25.18 15.76
N SER A 591 4.53 -25.56 16.01
CA SER A 591 5.70 -24.92 15.40
C SER A 591 6.39 -25.92 14.47
N HIS A 592 6.75 -25.47 13.24
CA HIS A 592 7.52 -26.29 12.32
C HIS A 592 9.02 -26.35 12.69
N GLY A 593 9.50 -25.50 13.60
CA GLY A 593 10.94 -25.32 13.85
C GLY A 593 11.63 -24.36 12.86
N ALA A 594 11.06 -24.15 11.67
CA ALA A 594 11.56 -23.16 10.70
C ALA A 594 11.05 -21.76 11.03
N LYS A 595 11.88 -20.75 10.70
CA LYS A 595 11.54 -19.34 10.90
C LYS A 595 10.21 -18.99 10.22
N LYS A 596 9.36 -18.26 10.94
CA LYS A 596 8.08 -17.70 10.43
C LYS A 596 7.01 -18.74 10.06
N ARG A 597 7.11 -19.99 10.51
CA ARG A 597 6.14 -21.06 10.24
C ARG A 597 5.54 -21.64 11.52
N TYR A 598 4.30 -21.29 11.80
CA TYR A 598 3.53 -21.83 12.91
C TYR A 598 2.03 -21.77 12.65
N ALA A 599 1.27 -22.57 13.37
CA ALA A 599 -0.18 -22.50 13.44
C ALA A 599 -0.64 -22.70 14.89
N GLY A 600 -1.72 -22.04 15.32
CA GLY A 600 -2.23 -22.19 16.68
C GLY A 600 -3.69 -21.83 16.78
N ARG A 601 -4.42 -22.53 17.66
CA ARG A 601 -5.80 -22.21 17.99
C ARG A 601 -5.83 -21.18 19.11
N ILE A 602 -6.51 -20.06 18.86
CA ILE A 602 -6.68 -19.01 19.88
C ILE A 602 -7.72 -19.47 20.88
N VAL A 603 -7.37 -19.43 22.18
CA VAL A 603 -8.27 -19.77 23.29
C VAL A 603 -8.59 -18.58 24.18
N TYR A 604 -7.81 -17.52 24.08
CA TYR A 604 -8.02 -16.22 24.70
C TYR A 604 -7.48 -15.12 23.77
N PRO A 605 -8.13 -13.95 23.59
CA PRO A 605 -9.38 -13.50 24.24
C PRO A 605 -10.63 -14.22 23.71
N GLU A 606 -11.72 -14.14 24.46
CA GLU A 606 -13.00 -14.80 24.12
C GLU A 606 -13.55 -14.35 22.75
N SER A 607 -13.28 -13.12 22.36
CA SER A 607 -13.69 -12.55 21.05
C SER A 607 -13.06 -13.24 19.82
N GLN A 608 -11.96 -13.97 20.02
CA GLN A 608 -11.22 -14.70 18.97
C GLN A 608 -11.17 -16.22 19.24
N LYS A 609 -11.84 -16.68 20.29
CA LYS A 609 -11.80 -18.07 20.70
C LYS A 609 -12.24 -19.04 19.61
N GLY A 610 -11.41 -20.05 19.35
CA GLY A 610 -11.64 -21.06 18.34
C GLY A 610 -11.03 -20.72 16.96
N GLU A 611 -10.59 -19.49 16.73
CA GLU A 611 -9.90 -19.13 15.47
C GLU A 611 -8.56 -19.85 15.37
N VAL A 612 -8.25 -20.39 14.20
CA VAL A 612 -6.94 -20.98 13.88
C VAL A 612 -6.09 -19.97 13.12
N LEU A 613 -5.03 -19.50 13.78
CA LEU A 613 -4.05 -18.60 13.16
C LEU A 613 -2.94 -19.42 12.49
N VAL A 614 -2.77 -19.24 11.18
CA VAL A 614 -1.70 -19.87 10.39
C VAL A 614 -0.75 -18.79 9.86
N ARG A 615 0.56 -19.00 9.99
CA ARG A 615 1.61 -18.08 9.50
C ARG A 615 2.68 -18.85 8.72
N GLY A 616 3.17 -18.20 7.64
CA GLY A 616 4.30 -18.69 6.85
C GLY A 616 4.03 -19.90 5.96
N TYR A 617 2.79 -20.33 5.86
CA TYR A 617 2.36 -21.44 5.02
C TYR A 617 1.56 -20.95 3.80
N GLU A 618 1.39 -21.82 2.84
CA GLU A 618 0.74 -21.58 1.56
C GLU A 618 -0.76 -21.26 1.66
N VAL A 619 -1.39 -21.41 2.81
CA VAL A 619 -2.84 -21.14 3.04
C VAL A 619 -3.27 -19.75 2.58
N ARG A 620 -2.37 -18.75 2.67
CA ARG A 620 -2.64 -17.34 2.30
C ARG A 620 -1.79 -16.85 1.13
N ARG A 621 -1.00 -17.72 0.50
CA ARG A 621 -0.12 -17.31 -0.61
C ARG A 621 -0.90 -17.27 -1.92
N THR A 622 -0.71 -16.22 -2.70
CA THR A 622 -1.38 -16.05 -4.00
C THR A 622 -0.80 -16.94 -5.09
N ASP A 623 0.43 -17.45 -4.92
CA ASP A 623 1.09 -18.38 -5.82
C ASP A 623 0.78 -19.86 -5.51
N SER A 624 -0.07 -20.15 -4.52
CA SER A 624 -0.66 -21.46 -4.26
C SER A 624 -2.06 -21.56 -4.86
N PHE A 625 -2.46 -22.75 -5.28
CA PHE A 625 -3.80 -23.02 -5.79
C PHE A 625 -4.75 -23.44 -4.65
N ASP A 626 -6.08 -23.27 -4.83
CA ASP A 626 -7.06 -23.39 -3.74
C ASP A 626 -7.08 -24.79 -3.14
N LEU A 627 -7.07 -25.85 -3.97
CA LEU A 627 -7.02 -27.23 -3.49
C LEU A 627 -5.83 -27.47 -2.55
N GLN A 628 -4.66 -26.87 -2.82
CA GLN A 628 -3.48 -26.95 -1.96
C GLN A 628 -3.72 -26.25 -0.62
N SER A 629 -4.29 -25.03 -0.67
CA SER A 629 -4.56 -24.22 0.51
C SER A 629 -5.65 -24.82 1.40
N GLU A 630 -6.71 -25.32 0.80
CA GLU A 630 -7.82 -25.98 1.51
C GLU A 630 -7.39 -27.29 2.16
N SER A 631 -6.63 -28.11 1.42
CA SER A 631 -6.08 -29.36 1.94
C SER A 631 -5.16 -29.10 3.15
N LEU A 632 -4.33 -28.05 3.06
CA LEU A 632 -3.45 -27.63 4.16
C LEU A 632 -4.25 -27.15 5.38
N SER A 633 -5.32 -26.39 5.16
CA SER A 633 -6.20 -25.92 6.23
C SER A 633 -6.85 -27.10 6.94
N LYS A 634 -7.31 -28.12 6.21
CA LYS A 634 -7.86 -29.35 6.78
C LYS A 634 -6.84 -30.13 7.60
N VAL A 635 -5.58 -30.24 7.13
CA VAL A 635 -4.53 -30.86 7.93
C VAL A 635 -4.29 -30.10 9.22
N PHE A 636 -4.29 -28.76 9.20
CA PHE A 636 -4.20 -27.98 10.44
C PHE A 636 -5.39 -28.20 11.37
N ASP A 637 -6.62 -28.36 10.87
CA ASP A 637 -7.77 -28.69 11.70
C ASP A 637 -7.55 -30.02 12.47
N PHE A 638 -7.03 -31.05 11.81
CA PHE A 638 -6.66 -32.31 12.47
C PHE A 638 -5.55 -32.10 13.51
N VAL A 639 -4.48 -31.40 13.14
CA VAL A 639 -3.36 -31.11 14.05
C VAL A 639 -3.83 -30.33 15.29
N MET A 640 -4.70 -29.32 15.12
CA MET A 640 -5.28 -28.55 16.22
C MET A 640 -6.22 -29.39 17.11
N ASN A 641 -6.71 -30.51 16.62
CA ASN A 641 -7.49 -31.50 17.41
C ASN A 641 -6.62 -32.67 17.91
N ARG A 642 -5.29 -32.62 17.69
CA ARG A 642 -4.33 -33.69 18.05
C ARG A 642 -4.61 -35.04 17.36
N ASP A 643 -5.33 -35.01 16.26
CA ASP A 643 -5.68 -36.18 15.43
C ASP A 643 -4.66 -36.35 14.29
N VAL A 644 -3.44 -36.80 14.66
CA VAL A 644 -2.34 -36.98 13.70
C VAL A 644 -2.67 -38.11 12.70
N GLU A 645 -3.32 -39.18 13.17
CA GLU A 645 -3.76 -40.30 12.32
C GLU A 645 -4.77 -39.86 11.28
N GLY A 646 -5.77 -39.07 11.70
CA GLY A 646 -6.74 -38.46 10.80
C GLY A 646 -6.09 -37.55 9.75
N ALA A 647 -5.08 -36.78 10.15
CA ALA A 647 -4.31 -35.92 9.24
C ALA A 647 -3.57 -36.74 8.16
N VAL A 648 -2.91 -37.84 8.53
CA VAL A 648 -2.21 -38.76 7.61
C VAL A 648 -3.19 -39.44 6.65
N ASN A 649 -4.32 -39.92 7.18
CA ASN A 649 -5.36 -40.55 6.36
C ASN A 649 -5.96 -39.58 5.34
N PHE A 650 -6.27 -38.38 5.78
CA PHE A 650 -6.77 -37.30 4.89
C PHE A 650 -5.76 -36.94 3.80
N ARG A 651 -4.47 -36.80 4.15
CA ARG A 651 -3.38 -36.58 3.17
C ARG A 651 -3.38 -37.66 2.10
N ASN A 652 -3.40 -38.96 2.48
CA ASN A 652 -3.35 -40.06 1.55
C ASN A 652 -4.57 -40.10 0.62
N GLN A 653 -5.78 -39.90 1.16
CA GLN A 653 -7.01 -39.82 0.37
C GLN A 653 -6.98 -38.66 -0.64
N THR A 654 -6.54 -37.47 -0.20
CA THR A 654 -6.43 -36.32 -1.08
C THR A 654 -5.45 -36.53 -2.23
N LEU A 655 -4.29 -37.11 -1.95
CA LEU A 655 -3.29 -37.41 -3.00
C LEU A 655 -3.82 -38.44 -4.03
N ASP A 656 -4.51 -39.46 -3.57
CA ASP A 656 -5.12 -40.46 -4.48
C ASP A 656 -6.21 -39.84 -5.34
N MET A 657 -7.03 -38.94 -4.79
CA MET A 657 -8.06 -38.18 -5.51
C MET A 657 -7.42 -37.30 -6.60
N VAL A 658 -6.39 -36.55 -6.26
CA VAL A 658 -5.71 -35.66 -7.22
C VAL A 658 -4.99 -36.41 -8.30
N ARG A 659 -4.24 -37.49 -7.97
CA ARG A 659 -3.53 -38.32 -8.96
C ARG A 659 -4.45 -38.95 -10.00
N ARG A 660 -5.65 -39.34 -9.60
CA ARG A 660 -6.66 -39.91 -10.51
C ARG A 660 -7.37 -38.83 -11.35
N GLY A 661 -7.20 -37.55 -11.01
CA GLY A 661 -7.96 -36.47 -11.63
C GLY A 661 -9.47 -36.61 -11.39
N ASP A 662 -9.84 -36.79 -10.13
CA ASP A 662 -11.25 -37.05 -9.73
C ASP A 662 -12.18 -35.98 -10.28
N PRO A 663 -13.32 -36.33 -10.89
CA PRO A 663 -14.28 -35.35 -11.44
C PRO A 663 -14.88 -34.37 -10.43
N SER A 664 -14.81 -34.70 -9.15
CA SER A 664 -15.26 -33.77 -8.08
C SER A 664 -14.33 -32.58 -7.87
N ILE A 665 -13.10 -32.62 -8.41
CA ILE A 665 -12.15 -31.51 -8.30
C ILE A 665 -12.58 -30.38 -9.25
N ASN A 666 -12.95 -29.23 -8.66
CA ASN A 666 -13.22 -28.05 -9.46
C ASN A 666 -11.90 -27.55 -10.12
N ILE A 667 -11.92 -27.37 -11.43
CA ILE A 667 -10.77 -26.84 -12.19
C ILE A 667 -10.29 -25.48 -11.67
N GLU A 668 -11.20 -24.62 -11.21
CA GLU A 668 -10.85 -23.35 -10.59
C GLU A 668 -9.93 -23.51 -9.39
N SER A 669 -10.10 -24.61 -8.61
CA SER A 669 -9.26 -24.87 -7.44
C SER A 669 -7.79 -25.17 -7.75
N LEU A 670 -7.45 -25.38 -9.05
CA LEU A 670 -6.10 -25.62 -9.54
C LEU A 670 -5.39 -24.34 -10.03
N VAL A 671 -6.09 -23.23 -10.10
CA VAL A 671 -5.59 -21.97 -10.68
C VAL A 671 -4.48 -21.38 -9.83
N ILE A 672 -3.35 -21.09 -10.46
CA ILE A 672 -2.20 -20.40 -9.88
C ILE A 672 -2.22 -18.98 -10.39
N SER A 673 -1.99 -18.01 -9.50
CA SER A 673 -1.96 -16.59 -9.86
C SER A 673 -0.68 -15.92 -9.37
N ARG A 674 -0.06 -15.09 -10.20
CA ARG A 674 1.14 -14.32 -9.82
C ARG A 674 1.16 -12.96 -10.51
N THR A 675 1.63 -11.96 -9.77
CA THR A 675 1.87 -10.61 -10.31
C THR A 675 2.97 -10.64 -11.37
N VAL A 676 2.81 -9.84 -12.42
CA VAL A 676 3.80 -9.65 -13.49
C VAL A 676 4.26 -8.20 -13.46
N LYS A 677 5.58 -8.01 -13.30
CA LYS A 677 6.25 -6.69 -13.39
C LYS A 677 6.44 -6.30 -14.87
N GLN A 678 7.05 -5.15 -15.15
CA GLN A 678 7.50 -4.83 -16.50
C GLN A 678 8.45 -5.91 -17.02
N PHE A 679 8.31 -6.27 -18.29
CA PHE A 679 9.06 -7.41 -18.84
C PHE A 679 10.58 -7.21 -18.81
N ASP A 680 11.07 -5.99 -19.01
CA ASP A 680 12.49 -5.59 -18.94
C ASP A 680 13.14 -5.78 -17.56
N GLN A 681 12.32 -5.94 -16.50
CA GLN A 681 12.78 -6.17 -15.13
C GLN A 681 13.12 -7.66 -14.86
N TYR A 682 12.82 -8.55 -15.79
CA TYR A 682 13.11 -9.97 -15.64
C TYR A 682 14.41 -10.37 -16.37
N LYS A 683 15.32 -11.06 -15.67
CA LYS A 683 16.57 -11.57 -16.26
C LYS A 683 16.32 -12.74 -17.22
N GLU A 684 15.29 -13.55 -16.98
CA GLU A 684 14.97 -14.75 -17.73
C GLU A 684 13.47 -14.82 -18.07
N GLU A 685 13.01 -13.90 -18.92
CA GLU A 685 11.60 -13.81 -19.31
C GLU A 685 11.00 -15.13 -19.84
N LYS A 686 11.78 -15.90 -20.61
CA LYS A 686 11.29 -17.10 -21.31
C LYS A 686 11.02 -18.28 -20.37
N SER A 687 11.64 -18.31 -19.19
CA SER A 687 11.50 -19.43 -18.24
C SER A 687 10.29 -19.23 -17.31
N LEU A 688 9.90 -17.99 -17.02
CA LEU A 688 8.88 -17.66 -16.03
C LEU A 688 7.46 -17.88 -16.57
N ALA A 689 6.67 -18.70 -15.86
CA ALA A 689 5.30 -19.06 -16.23
C ALA A 689 4.39 -17.83 -16.33
N ASN A 690 4.39 -16.96 -15.32
CA ASN A 690 3.57 -15.74 -15.31
C ASN A 690 3.86 -14.80 -16.49
N VAL A 691 5.13 -14.63 -16.88
CA VAL A 691 5.51 -13.80 -18.05
C VAL A 691 5.00 -14.40 -19.35
N ARG A 692 5.13 -15.73 -19.51
CA ARG A 692 4.63 -16.43 -20.71
C ARG A 692 3.11 -16.39 -20.81
N VAL A 693 2.42 -16.52 -19.68
CA VAL A 693 0.96 -16.39 -19.62
C VAL A 693 0.52 -14.98 -19.97
N ALA A 694 1.18 -13.95 -19.43
CA ALA A 694 0.89 -12.56 -19.82
C ALA A 694 1.05 -12.34 -21.33
N LYS A 695 2.11 -12.85 -21.94
CA LYS A 695 2.31 -12.74 -23.40
C LYS A 695 1.23 -13.48 -24.19
N LYS A 696 0.83 -14.70 -23.76
CA LYS A 696 -0.30 -15.43 -24.38
C LYS A 696 -1.62 -14.66 -24.29
N LEU A 697 -1.90 -14.05 -23.15
CA LEU A 697 -3.10 -13.22 -23.00
C LEU A 697 -3.09 -12.00 -23.91
N MET A 698 -1.93 -11.34 -24.05
CA MET A 698 -1.77 -10.22 -25.01
C MET A 698 -1.96 -10.66 -26.47
N GLU A 699 -1.46 -11.83 -26.85
CA GLU A 699 -1.67 -12.42 -28.18
C GLU A 699 -3.16 -12.73 -28.45
N GLN A 700 -3.94 -12.96 -27.40
CA GLN A 700 -5.40 -13.15 -27.46
C GLN A 700 -6.19 -11.85 -27.43
N GLY A 701 -5.52 -10.68 -27.35
CA GLY A 701 -6.16 -9.36 -27.31
C GLY A 701 -6.44 -8.82 -25.91
N GLU A 702 -6.04 -9.54 -24.84
CA GLU A 702 -6.17 -9.04 -23.47
C GLU A 702 -5.13 -7.98 -23.16
N THR A 703 -5.55 -6.96 -22.43
CA THR A 703 -4.65 -5.86 -22.03
C THR A 703 -3.81 -6.26 -20.81
N PHE A 704 -2.50 -6.11 -20.93
CA PHE A 704 -1.57 -6.31 -19.82
C PHE A 704 -1.03 -5.00 -19.30
N ILE A 705 -1.05 -4.84 -17.97
CA ILE A 705 -0.47 -3.70 -17.26
C ILE A 705 0.51 -4.23 -16.22
N PRO A 706 1.73 -3.66 -16.11
CA PRO A 706 2.68 -4.02 -15.08
C PRO A 706 2.06 -3.90 -13.67
N GLY A 707 2.19 -4.97 -12.88
CA GLY A 707 1.55 -5.07 -11.56
C GLY A 707 0.26 -5.89 -11.52
N MET A 708 -0.32 -6.27 -12.66
CA MET A 708 -1.46 -7.20 -12.72
C MET A 708 -1.05 -8.62 -12.35
N LYS A 709 -1.98 -9.36 -11.72
CA LYS A 709 -1.88 -10.81 -11.58
C LYS A 709 -2.42 -11.46 -12.85
N VAL A 710 -1.69 -12.46 -13.32
CA VAL A 710 -2.14 -13.38 -14.36
C VAL A 710 -2.39 -14.74 -13.74
N SER A 711 -3.37 -15.45 -14.27
CA SER A 711 -3.84 -16.75 -13.76
C SER A 711 -3.62 -17.84 -14.80
N TRP A 712 -3.20 -19.03 -14.36
CA TRP A 712 -2.95 -20.16 -15.26
C TRP A 712 -3.13 -21.50 -14.59
N ILE A 713 -3.24 -22.52 -15.42
CA ILE A 713 -3.20 -23.93 -15.03
C ILE A 713 -1.99 -24.61 -15.73
N VAL A 714 -1.30 -25.46 -14.99
CA VAL A 714 -0.17 -26.26 -15.50
C VAL A 714 -0.72 -27.46 -16.26
N THR A 715 -0.32 -27.60 -17.52
CA THR A 715 -0.76 -28.68 -18.41
C THR A 715 0.31 -29.71 -18.67
N ASN A 716 1.61 -29.34 -18.57
CA ASN A 716 2.71 -30.29 -18.68
C ASN A 716 3.97 -29.80 -17.97
N SER A 717 4.26 -30.34 -16.80
CA SER A 717 5.43 -29.97 -16.00
C SER A 717 6.74 -30.64 -16.46
N LYS A 718 6.66 -31.65 -17.35
CA LYS A 718 7.84 -32.40 -17.87
C LYS A 718 8.56 -31.65 -19.00
N LYS A 719 7.89 -30.64 -19.60
CA LYS A 719 8.53 -29.77 -20.60
C LYS A 719 9.42 -28.71 -19.92
N SER A 720 10.45 -28.26 -20.59
CA SER A 720 11.31 -27.15 -20.17
C SER A 720 11.36 -26.10 -21.28
N PRO A 721 10.80 -24.90 -21.03
CA PRO A 721 10.06 -24.48 -19.84
C PRO A 721 8.71 -25.19 -19.68
N GLN A 722 8.25 -25.33 -18.44
CA GLN A 722 6.97 -25.92 -18.04
C GLN A 722 5.81 -25.38 -18.90
N GLU A 723 4.94 -26.23 -19.43
CA GLU A 723 3.80 -25.82 -20.23
C GLU A 723 2.64 -25.35 -19.33
N VAL A 724 2.13 -24.15 -19.62
CA VAL A 724 1.07 -23.50 -18.85
C VAL A 724 0.07 -22.85 -19.81
N GLU A 725 -1.22 -22.92 -19.45
CA GLU A 725 -2.28 -22.27 -20.22
C GLU A 725 -3.00 -21.21 -19.39
N PRO A 726 -3.30 -20.03 -19.98
CA PRO A 726 -4.04 -18.98 -19.30
C PRO A 726 -5.38 -19.50 -18.78
N TYR A 727 -5.73 -19.06 -17.58
CA TYR A 727 -7.07 -19.24 -17.03
C TYR A 727 -7.76 -17.88 -17.01
N ILE A 728 -8.92 -17.81 -17.67
CA ILE A 728 -9.77 -16.62 -17.72
C ILE A 728 -11.04 -16.92 -16.92
N ASP A 729 -11.30 -16.14 -15.88
CA ASP A 729 -12.47 -16.31 -15.01
C ASP A 729 -13.78 -16.19 -15.80
N GLY A 730 -14.69 -17.15 -15.58
CA GLY A 730 -15.94 -17.26 -16.32
C GLY A 730 -15.85 -17.94 -17.70
N SER A 731 -14.65 -18.35 -18.12
CA SER A 731 -14.46 -19.08 -19.39
C SER A 731 -14.21 -20.55 -19.15
N GLU A 732 -14.69 -21.42 -20.08
CA GLU A 732 -14.43 -22.85 -20.02
C GLU A 732 -12.95 -23.14 -20.27
N PHE A 733 -12.30 -23.84 -19.32
CA PHE A 733 -10.92 -24.30 -19.49
C PHE A 733 -10.88 -25.59 -20.31
N LYS A 734 -10.30 -25.53 -21.52
CA LYS A 734 -10.36 -26.62 -22.51
C LYS A 734 -9.20 -27.60 -22.45
N PHE A 735 -8.17 -27.35 -21.63
CA PHE A 735 -6.96 -28.18 -21.57
C PHE A 735 -7.01 -29.14 -20.39
N LYS A 736 -6.26 -30.24 -20.49
CA LYS A 736 -6.16 -31.17 -19.38
C LYS A 736 -5.09 -30.71 -18.39
N PRO A 737 -5.37 -30.63 -17.08
CA PRO A 737 -4.37 -30.34 -16.05
C PRO A 737 -3.31 -31.47 -15.94
N ASP A 738 -2.09 -31.08 -15.54
CA ASP A 738 -1.05 -32.06 -15.14
C ASP A 738 -1.29 -32.54 -13.70
N TRP A 739 -2.11 -33.57 -13.56
CA TRP A 739 -2.50 -34.08 -12.24
C TRP A 739 -1.31 -34.54 -11.39
N ASP A 740 -0.24 -35.09 -12.01
CA ASP A 740 0.98 -35.47 -11.30
C ASP A 740 1.70 -34.27 -10.69
N TYR A 741 1.70 -33.14 -11.40
CA TYR A 741 2.24 -31.89 -10.89
C TYR A 741 1.46 -31.40 -9.66
N TYR A 742 0.12 -31.38 -9.77
CA TYR A 742 -0.73 -30.90 -8.68
C TYR A 742 -0.66 -31.80 -7.45
N ALA A 743 -0.70 -33.12 -7.65
CA ALA A 743 -0.53 -34.10 -6.58
C ALA A 743 0.79 -33.93 -5.83
N ARG A 744 1.90 -33.79 -6.54
CA ARG A 744 3.23 -33.57 -5.95
C ARG A 744 3.27 -32.25 -5.16
N ARG A 745 2.68 -31.16 -5.66
CA ARG A 745 2.64 -29.89 -4.96
C ARG A 745 1.80 -29.95 -3.67
N VAL A 746 0.68 -30.67 -3.68
CA VAL A 746 -0.12 -30.93 -2.48
C VAL A 746 0.69 -31.78 -1.51
N GLU A 747 1.32 -32.90 -1.97
CA GLU A 747 2.16 -33.75 -1.17
C GLU A 747 3.27 -32.99 -0.43
N GLU A 748 4.10 -32.23 -1.16
CA GLU A 748 5.18 -31.42 -0.60
C GLU A 748 4.69 -30.42 0.46
N THR A 749 3.46 -29.94 0.34
CA THR A 749 2.88 -28.99 1.27
C THR A 749 2.37 -29.65 2.53
N LEU A 750 1.66 -30.76 2.41
CA LEU A 750 1.10 -31.49 3.56
C LEU A 750 2.22 -32.20 4.34
N ASP A 751 3.18 -32.79 3.64
CA ASP A 751 4.30 -33.50 4.27
C ASP A 751 5.13 -32.56 5.16
N ARG A 752 5.34 -31.31 4.76
CA ARG A 752 6.03 -30.30 5.59
C ARG A 752 5.38 -30.07 6.96
N VAL A 753 4.08 -30.28 7.10
CA VAL A 753 3.39 -30.18 8.41
C VAL A 753 3.54 -31.47 9.17
N LEU A 754 3.41 -32.61 8.49
CA LEU A 754 3.36 -33.93 9.11
C LEU A 754 4.74 -34.45 9.53
N GLU A 755 5.83 -34.07 8.84
CA GLU A 755 7.21 -34.51 9.13
C GLU A 755 7.64 -34.32 10.59
N GLY A 756 7.21 -33.26 11.23
CA GLY A 756 7.57 -32.93 12.62
C GLY A 756 6.73 -33.63 13.70
N ILE A 757 5.62 -34.27 13.34
CA ILE A 757 4.63 -34.75 14.32
C ILE A 757 4.11 -36.18 14.04
N ALA A 758 4.46 -36.77 12.93
CA ALA A 758 3.89 -38.04 12.47
C ALA A 758 4.93 -39.17 12.35
N GLU A 759 6.11 -39.07 12.96
CA GLU A 759 7.17 -40.09 12.93
C GLU A 759 6.66 -41.44 13.49
N ASP A 760 5.86 -41.39 14.55
CA ASP A 760 5.26 -42.58 15.19
C ASP A 760 4.18 -43.25 14.34
N TYR A 761 3.69 -42.59 13.29
CA TYR A 761 2.66 -43.11 12.35
C TYR A 761 3.24 -43.57 11.03
N GLY A 762 4.53 -43.91 10.99
CA GLY A 762 5.19 -44.44 9.78
C GLY A 762 5.58 -43.41 8.75
N PHE A 763 5.55 -42.10 9.09
CA PHE A 763 6.10 -41.06 8.28
C PHE A 763 7.62 -41.06 8.39
N ASN A 764 8.26 -41.88 7.56
CA ASN A 764 9.72 -42.13 7.62
C ASN A 764 10.48 -41.09 6.78
N LYS A 765 11.49 -40.45 7.34
CA LYS A 765 12.47 -39.59 6.68
C LYS A 765 13.15 -40.17 5.45
N ASN A 766 13.08 -41.47 5.27
CA ASN A 766 13.78 -42.20 4.20
C ASN A 766 13.17 -42.04 2.81
N ASN A 767 11.97 -41.48 2.65
CA ASN A 767 11.43 -41.10 1.34
C ASN A 767 11.87 -39.71 0.89
N GLN A 768 12.58 -38.94 1.72
CA GLN A 768 13.09 -37.59 1.38
C GLN A 768 14.49 -37.62 0.72
N ALA A 769 15.18 -38.75 0.68
CA ALA A 769 16.49 -38.83 0.07
C ALA A 769 16.53 -38.42 -1.42
N SER A 770 15.38 -38.29 -2.09
CA SER A 770 15.32 -37.86 -3.48
C SER A 770 15.28 -36.35 -3.73
N LEU A 771 14.83 -35.53 -2.76
CA LEU A 771 14.73 -34.07 -2.95
C LEU A 771 15.96 -33.31 -2.45
N PHE A 772 16.63 -33.79 -1.40
CA PHE A 772 17.89 -33.18 -0.92
C PHE A 772 19.12 -33.61 -1.73
N GLN A 773 19.06 -34.72 -2.46
CA GLN A 773 20.18 -35.18 -3.33
C GLN A 773 20.38 -34.31 -4.59
N PHE A 774 19.45 -33.41 -4.91
CA PHE A 774 19.65 -32.44 -6.01
C PHE A 774 20.39 -31.16 -5.59
N THR A 775 20.68 -30.98 -4.31
CA THR A 775 21.45 -29.84 -3.80
C THR A 775 22.85 -30.17 -3.27
N GLU A 776 23.14 -31.47 -3.04
CA GLU A 776 24.45 -31.94 -2.63
C GLU A 776 24.93 -33.11 -3.52
N GLY A 777 25.47 -32.83 -4.68
CA GLY A 777 26.02 -33.85 -5.54
C GLY A 777 26.73 -33.35 -6.79
N VAL A 778 27.84 -32.61 -6.59
CA VAL A 778 28.86 -32.51 -7.64
C VAL A 778 30.17 -32.98 -7.03
N PRO A 779 30.81 -34.04 -7.63
CA PRO A 779 32.10 -34.52 -7.14
C PRO A 779 33.19 -33.46 -7.34
N SER A 780 34.08 -33.37 -6.39
CA SER A 780 35.26 -32.52 -6.41
C SER A 780 36.15 -32.79 -7.62
N GLY A 781 36.13 -31.90 -8.58
CA GLY A 781 37.00 -31.85 -9.74
C GLY A 781 37.28 -30.40 -10.12
N LYS A 782 38.42 -29.91 -9.66
CA LYS A 782 39.20 -28.72 -10.07
C LYS A 782 38.52 -27.58 -10.83
N GLY A 783 38.34 -26.48 -10.11
CA GLY A 783 38.70 -25.14 -10.56
C GLY A 783 37.87 -24.50 -11.65
N LYS A 784 36.77 -23.79 -11.26
CA LYS A 784 36.39 -22.46 -11.78
C LYS A 784 35.34 -21.89 -10.84
N GLU A 785 35.62 -20.77 -10.22
CA GLU A 785 34.69 -19.99 -9.44
C GLU A 785 33.41 -19.76 -10.24
N ARG A 786 32.33 -20.40 -9.85
CA ARG A 786 30.98 -20.01 -10.21
C ARG A 786 30.35 -19.37 -8.99
N SER A 787 30.05 -18.09 -9.13
CA SER A 787 29.27 -17.32 -8.19
C SER A 787 28.07 -18.12 -7.68
N LYS A 788 27.95 -18.26 -6.36
CA LYS A 788 26.76 -18.75 -5.68
C LYS A 788 25.58 -17.82 -6.04
N VAL A 789 24.69 -18.31 -6.88
CA VAL A 789 23.36 -17.76 -7.01
C VAL A 789 22.58 -18.29 -5.81
N SER A 790 22.40 -17.45 -4.82
CA SER A 790 21.38 -17.65 -3.77
C SER A 790 20.00 -17.73 -4.43
N PRO A 791 19.07 -18.56 -3.92
CA PRO A 791 17.67 -18.47 -4.34
C PRO A 791 17.20 -17.04 -4.06
N ASP A 792 16.69 -16.37 -5.06
CA ASP A 792 16.14 -15.04 -4.97
C ASP A 792 15.17 -14.98 -3.78
N GLU A 793 15.59 -14.32 -2.71
CA GLU A 793 14.68 -13.70 -1.77
C GLU A 793 14.01 -12.53 -2.51
N ASP A 794 13.05 -12.87 -3.37
CA ASP A 794 12.00 -11.91 -3.74
C ASP A 794 11.19 -11.63 -2.47
N GLN A 795 11.77 -10.87 -1.56
CA GLN A 795 11.01 -10.12 -0.58
C GLN A 795 10.22 -9.09 -1.37
N ASP A 796 9.02 -9.48 -1.72
CA ASP A 796 8.01 -8.60 -2.25
C ASP A 796 7.88 -7.40 -1.30
N GLN A 797 8.27 -6.21 -1.75
CA GLN A 797 8.09 -4.97 -0.98
C GLN A 797 6.59 -4.75 -0.65
N SER A 798 5.68 -5.45 -1.35
CA SER A 798 4.26 -5.54 -1.00
C SER A 798 4.04 -6.26 0.33
N SER A 799 4.89 -7.20 0.74
CA SER A 799 4.76 -7.90 2.04
C SER A 799 5.18 -7.04 3.24
N MET A 800 6.05 -6.07 3.05
CA MET A 800 6.33 -5.06 4.09
C MET A 800 5.20 -4.01 4.18
N GLN A 801 4.56 -3.65 3.06
CA GLN A 801 3.39 -2.78 3.09
C GLN A 801 2.13 -3.50 3.61
N SER A 802 1.98 -4.81 3.40
CA SER A 802 0.81 -5.58 3.88
C SER A 802 0.78 -5.80 5.40
N LYS A 803 1.90 -5.59 6.11
CA LYS A 803 1.91 -5.55 7.59
C LYS A 803 1.57 -4.16 8.15
N LEU A 804 1.42 -3.14 7.29
CA LEU A 804 1.13 -1.77 7.68
C LEU A 804 -0.35 -1.37 7.47
N PHE A 805 -1.19 -2.27 6.94
CA PHE A 805 -2.63 -2.03 6.76
C PHE A 805 -3.48 -3.03 7.54
#